data_e4bc40c4027bfa2635d6643d89dc6d8c
#
_entry.id   e4bc40c4027bfa2635d6643d89dc6d8c
#
_cell.length_a   1.000
_cell.length_b   1.000
_cell.length_c   1.000
_cell.angle_alpha   90.00
_cell.angle_beta   90.00
_cell.angle_gamma   90.00
#
_symmetry.space_group_name_H-M   'P 1'
#
loop_
_entity.id
_entity.type
_entity.pdbx_description
1 polymer ?
#
loop_
_entity_poly.entity_id
_entity_poly.type
_entity_poly.pdbx_seq_one_letter_code
_entity_poly.pdbx_strand_id
1 'polypeptide(L)'
;MSEHLIHDSHDHDHDQHHHGGVTAVVLFFIGIALFLIALFLEKGGLKNGLYTATLILSGYHIIIEGFTDTIRQTIRQKRFKPNVHILMTLAAVGAMIIGEYMEAALLILIFAGAHYLEDYAEGRSRKEITSLLELHPTSARKIMPNGEVKVVEVSELQVGDQVSILNGDQIPTDGIVLSGNSAVNQAAITGESIPVEKQMGDELFGSTINGTGTLVMEVTKDSSETVFAKIVELVSQTQRDYSKTAKIIQKIEPIYVTIVLILAPLFYLLGFYLFDWSAYDSFYRTMVFLIATSPCALAVTDIPATLSAISNLAKRGVLFKGGSYLANLAELDAVAFDKTGTLTTGKPIVTDSFFSESVTEEDQQAYEGIIVSMESKSNHPLAQAIINHYDNIEAQDYEVENVIGVGLVTKVDGKSYRIGKPSSVKEIPIDIEQKTAVFEQEGKTVVYFGTEEMVLGLIAIQDVPKDSSVEAVKYFKEQKIHTVMITGDAVRTGEAIGKELGIDQVKGNVMPEEKADIITELKEDYPIIAMLGDGVNDAPALVTSDVGVAMGEGTDIAIDVADAVLMKNDLTKFSYTHKLAKRLRTIVFQNIFFALFVVLFLVIVNMTGSMNMTLAVIVHEGSTLVVILNGLRLLKGPKEEIETKTS
;
A
#
# COMPACT_ATOMS: atom_id res chain seq x y z
N MET A 1 -9.75 -15.00 42.22
CA MET A 1 -10.48 -13.72 42.12
C MET A 1 -10.17 -13.20 40.72
N SER A 2 -11.09 -13.49 39.83
CA SER A 2 -11.03 -13.21 38.41
C SER A 2 -11.79 -11.90 38.15
N GLU A 3 -11.08 -10.85 37.75
CA GLU A 3 -11.72 -9.65 37.20
C GLU A 3 -11.72 -9.72 35.67
N HIS A 4 -12.92 -9.74 35.15
CA HIS A 4 -13.22 -9.61 33.71
C HIS A 4 -12.76 -8.25 33.21
N LEU A 5 -11.79 -8.22 32.31
CA LEU A 5 -11.58 -7.10 31.39
C LEU A 5 -12.60 -7.22 30.27
N ILE A 6 -13.62 -6.39 30.36
CA ILE A 6 -14.61 -6.15 29.33
C ILE A 6 -13.88 -5.41 28.20
N HIS A 7 -13.62 -6.10 27.11
CA HIS A 7 -13.27 -5.47 25.83
C HIS A 7 -14.52 -4.73 25.33
N ASP A 8 -14.54 -3.42 25.49
CA ASP A 8 -15.42 -2.55 24.70
C ASP A 8 -15.02 -2.66 23.23
N SER A 9 -15.63 -3.60 22.55
CA SER A 9 -15.69 -3.62 21.11
C SER A 9 -16.52 -2.41 20.67
N HIS A 10 -15.86 -1.30 20.35
CA HIS A 10 -16.45 -0.24 19.54
C HIS A 10 -16.75 -0.83 18.16
N ASP A 11 -17.89 -1.46 18.05
CA ASP A 11 -18.59 -1.71 16.80
C ASP A 11 -18.87 -0.35 16.14
N HIS A 12 -17.90 0.13 15.39
CA HIS A 12 -18.14 1.13 14.36
C HIS A 12 -18.78 0.39 13.18
N ASP A 13 -20.10 0.16 13.33
CA ASP A 13 -20.98 -0.09 12.21
C ASP A 13 -20.88 1.14 11.28
N HIS A 14 -19.89 1.13 10.39
CA HIS A 14 -19.92 1.95 9.20
C HIS A 14 -20.97 1.32 8.29
N ASP A 15 -22.21 1.81 8.46
CA ASP A 15 -23.25 1.64 7.46
C ASP A 15 -22.60 1.83 6.09
N GLN A 16 -22.45 0.75 5.35
CA GLN A 16 -22.19 0.83 3.93
C GLN A 16 -23.34 1.67 3.38
N HIS A 17 -23.03 2.88 2.94
CA HIS A 17 -23.97 3.70 2.18
C HIS A 17 -24.27 2.95 0.88
N HIS A 18 -25.19 1.99 0.92
CA HIS A 18 -25.85 1.45 -0.23
C HIS A 18 -26.75 2.54 -0.79
N HIS A 19 -26.17 3.43 -1.57
CA HIS A 19 -26.92 4.41 -2.35
C HIS A 19 -27.99 3.67 -3.14
N GLY A 20 -29.22 3.95 -2.82
CA GLY A 20 -30.50 3.39 -3.20
C GLY A 20 -30.54 2.50 -4.44
N GLY A 21 -30.13 1.27 -4.34
CA GLY A 21 -30.18 0.19 -5.33
C GLY A 21 -30.87 0.44 -6.68
N VAL A 22 -31.11 -0.59 -7.44
CA VAL A 22 -31.78 -0.53 -8.76
C VAL A 22 -33.08 0.30 -8.73
N THR A 23 -33.78 0.32 -7.59
CA THR A 23 -35.03 1.07 -7.39
C THR A 23 -34.82 2.58 -7.51
N ALA A 24 -33.76 3.15 -6.91
CA ALA A 24 -33.50 4.58 -6.97
C ALA A 24 -33.13 5.04 -8.40
N VAL A 25 -32.34 4.22 -9.10
CA VAL A 25 -31.99 4.47 -10.51
C VAL A 25 -33.24 4.44 -11.39
N VAL A 26 -34.13 3.47 -11.20
CA VAL A 26 -35.40 3.37 -11.96
C VAL A 26 -36.26 4.60 -11.69
N LEU A 27 -36.43 4.99 -10.43
CA LEU A 27 -37.24 6.17 -10.06
C LEU A 27 -36.64 7.46 -10.61
N PHE A 28 -35.33 7.58 -10.68
CA PHE A 28 -34.62 8.70 -11.30
C PHE A 28 -34.97 8.81 -12.80
N PHE A 29 -34.90 7.72 -13.55
CA PHE A 29 -35.29 7.75 -14.99
C PHE A 29 -36.78 8.00 -15.20
N ILE A 30 -37.66 7.50 -14.33
CA ILE A 30 -39.09 7.85 -14.33
C ILE A 30 -39.24 9.36 -14.11
N GLY A 31 -38.54 9.93 -13.17
CA GLY A 31 -38.55 11.38 -12.94
C GLY A 31 -38.09 12.20 -14.14
N ILE A 32 -37.04 11.75 -14.86
CA ILE A 32 -36.61 12.39 -16.11
C ILE A 32 -37.75 12.35 -17.13
N ALA A 33 -38.43 11.22 -17.31
CA ALA A 33 -39.53 11.09 -18.24
C ALA A 33 -40.69 12.03 -17.88
N LEU A 34 -41.06 12.11 -16.60
CA LEU A 34 -42.10 13.04 -16.13
C LEU A 34 -41.71 14.51 -16.34
N PHE A 35 -40.45 14.87 -16.09
CA PHE A 35 -39.94 16.20 -16.35
C PHE A 35 -40.05 16.56 -17.83
N LEU A 36 -39.64 15.66 -18.74
CA LEU A 36 -39.71 15.87 -20.18
C LEU A 36 -41.16 16.02 -20.63
N ILE A 37 -42.10 15.19 -20.13
CA ILE A 37 -43.53 15.33 -20.43
C ILE A 37 -44.04 16.71 -19.95
N ALA A 38 -43.68 17.12 -18.76
CA ALA A 38 -44.08 18.42 -18.20
C ALA A 38 -43.62 19.60 -19.04
N LEU A 39 -42.46 19.54 -19.73
CA LEU A 39 -41.98 20.60 -20.61
C LEU A 39 -42.96 20.94 -21.75
N PHE A 40 -43.61 19.91 -22.32
CA PHE A 40 -44.52 20.06 -23.45
C PHE A 40 -45.96 20.42 -23.05
N LEU A 41 -46.29 20.43 -21.76
CA LEU A 41 -47.63 20.80 -21.29
C LEU A 41 -47.78 22.32 -21.16
N GLU A 42 -49.00 22.81 -21.37
CA GLU A 42 -49.36 24.19 -21.08
C GLU A 42 -49.31 24.47 -19.58
N LYS A 43 -49.12 25.75 -19.20
CA LYS A 43 -49.10 26.19 -17.78
C LYS A 43 -50.42 25.78 -17.09
N GLY A 44 -50.33 25.06 -15.98
CA GLY A 44 -51.50 24.62 -15.21
C GLY A 44 -51.12 23.66 -14.08
N GLY A 45 -52.09 23.28 -13.27
CA GLY A 45 -51.89 22.42 -12.10
C GLY A 45 -51.28 21.06 -12.44
N LEU A 46 -51.60 20.48 -13.61
CA LEU A 46 -51.03 19.22 -14.06
C LEU A 46 -49.51 19.34 -14.29
N LYS A 47 -49.06 20.41 -14.94
CA LYS A 47 -47.64 20.68 -15.19
C LYS A 47 -46.85 20.77 -13.88
N ASN A 48 -47.38 21.57 -12.94
CA ASN A 48 -46.76 21.74 -11.63
C ASN A 48 -46.77 20.41 -10.81
N GLY A 49 -47.85 19.62 -10.92
CA GLY A 49 -47.95 18.29 -10.32
C GLY A 49 -46.89 17.32 -10.84
N LEU A 50 -46.60 17.34 -12.15
CA LEU A 50 -45.57 16.50 -12.77
C LEU A 50 -44.14 16.93 -12.29
N TYR A 51 -43.86 18.21 -12.21
CA TYR A 51 -42.58 18.67 -11.66
C TYR A 51 -42.43 18.30 -10.16
N THR A 52 -43.53 18.38 -9.38
CA THR A 52 -43.52 17.92 -7.99
C THR A 52 -43.28 16.42 -7.90
N ALA A 53 -43.93 15.62 -8.76
CA ALA A 53 -43.69 14.18 -8.82
C ALA A 53 -42.24 13.85 -9.22
N THR A 54 -41.69 14.59 -10.19
CA THR A 54 -40.27 14.47 -10.58
C THR A 54 -39.36 14.69 -9.37
N LEU A 55 -39.56 15.80 -8.63
CA LEU A 55 -38.76 16.09 -7.43
C LEU A 55 -38.81 14.97 -6.40
N ILE A 56 -40.03 14.47 -6.12
CA ILE A 56 -40.22 13.42 -5.11
C ILE A 56 -39.59 12.10 -5.58
N LEU A 57 -39.83 11.67 -6.83
CA LEU A 57 -39.35 10.39 -7.32
C LEU A 57 -37.83 10.36 -7.54
N SER A 58 -37.26 11.42 -8.14
CA SER A 58 -35.82 11.49 -8.37
C SER A 58 -35.05 11.83 -7.13
N GLY A 59 -35.63 12.59 -6.21
CA GLY A 59 -34.97 13.09 -5.01
C GLY A 59 -35.27 12.30 -3.73
N TYR A 60 -36.17 11.29 -3.76
CA TYR A 60 -36.62 10.62 -2.53
C TYR A 60 -35.47 10.09 -1.71
N HIS A 61 -34.51 9.47 -2.37
CA HIS A 61 -33.32 8.91 -1.75
C HIS A 61 -32.49 9.99 -1.04
N ILE A 62 -32.14 11.03 -1.74
CA ILE A 62 -31.34 12.16 -1.23
C ILE A 62 -32.05 12.88 -0.08
N ILE A 63 -33.36 13.11 -0.24
CA ILE A 63 -34.18 13.81 0.76
C ILE A 63 -34.26 12.96 2.05
N ILE A 64 -34.53 11.66 1.90
CA ILE A 64 -34.60 10.76 3.07
C ILE A 64 -33.25 10.66 3.75
N GLU A 65 -32.17 10.47 3.01
CA GLU A 65 -30.81 10.38 3.53
C GLU A 65 -30.42 11.67 4.27
N GLY A 66 -30.60 12.85 3.64
CA GLY A 66 -30.30 14.14 4.24
C GLY A 66 -30.99 14.35 5.60
N PHE A 67 -32.25 13.99 5.72
CA PHE A 67 -32.99 14.11 6.98
C PHE A 67 -32.70 13.00 7.96
N THR A 68 -32.71 11.73 7.55
CA THR A 68 -32.53 10.58 8.46
C THR A 68 -31.12 10.59 9.04
N ASP A 69 -30.09 10.85 8.23
CA ASP A 69 -28.72 10.91 8.72
C ASP A 69 -28.49 12.11 9.64
N THR A 70 -29.05 13.27 9.31
CA THR A 70 -28.98 14.43 10.19
C THR A 70 -29.60 14.11 11.55
N ILE A 71 -30.79 13.47 11.58
CA ILE A 71 -31.47 13.11 12.83
C ILE A 71 -30.70 12.03 13.58
N ARG A 72 -30.31 10.94 12.91
CA ARG A 72 -29.60 9.81 13.50
C ARG A 72 -28.26 10.25 14.11
N GLN A 73 -27.45 11.00 13.35
CA GLN A 73 -26.17 11.48 13.83
C GLN A 73 -26.30 12.51 14.96
N THR A 74 -27.27 13.40 14.89
CA THR A 74 -27.56 14.39 15.93
C THR A 74 -27.96 13.71 17.25
N ILE A 75 -28.82 12.68 17.20
CA ILE A 75 -29.24 11.91 18.38
C ILE A 75 -28.07 11.12 18.95
N ARG A 76 -27.32 10.40 18.09
CA ARG A 76 -26.18 9.55 18.50
C ARG A 76 -25.06 10.35 19.17
N GLN A 77 -24.74 11.53 18.62
CA GLN A 77 -23.63 12.35 19.11
C GLN A 77 -24.07 13.45 20.09
N LYS A 78 -25.36 13.57 20.38
CA LYS A 78 -25.95 14.63 21.23
C LYS A 78 -25.50 16.04 20.83
N ARG A 79 -25.19 16.26 19.55
CA ARG A 79 -24.79 17.53 18.95
C ARG A 79 -25.41 17.63 17.57
N PHE A 80 -25.85 18.83 17.19
CA PHE A 80 -26.40 19.06 15.85
C PHE A 80 -25.33 18.76 14.79
N LYS A 81 -25.61 17.77 13.95
CA LYS A 81 -24.69 17.29 12.90
C LYS A 81 -25.46 17.09 11.60
N PRO A 82 -25.67 18.18 10.84
CA PRO A 82 -26.41 18.12 9.58
C PRO A 82 -25.59 17.44 8.49
N ASN A 83 -26.28 16.65 7.66
CA ASN A 83 -25.75 16.09 6.44
C ASN A 83 -25.73 17.16 5.34
N VAL A 84 -24.77 17.10 4.43
CA VAL A 84 -24.59 18.04 3.29
C VAL A 84 -25.81 18.11 2.39
N HIS A 85 -26.53 17.00 2.19
CA HIS A 85 -27.73 16.92 1.33
C HIS A 85 -28.91 17.76 1.84
N ILE A 86 -28.90 18.18 3.12
CA ILE A 86 -29.96 19.02 3.68
C ILE A 86 -30.02 20.41 3.01
N LEU A 87 -28.87 20.96 2.57
CA LEU A 87 -28.82 22.28 1.90
C LEU A 87 -29.53 22.22 0.55
N MET A 88 -29.28 21.21 -0.25
CA MET A 88 -29.91 21.01 -1.55
C MET A 88 -31.41 20.70 -1.41
N THR A 89 -31.77 19.89 -0.41
CA THR A 89 -33.17 19.58 -0.10
C THR A 89 -33.93 20.85 0.29
N LEU A 90 -33.36 21.68 1.16
CA LEU A 90 -34.00 22.93 1.57
C LEU A 90 -34.12 23.92 0.40
N ALA A 91 -33.12 24.01 -0.47
CA ALA A 91 -33.17 24.83 -1.67
C ALA A 91 -34.28 24.39 -2.63
N ALA A 92 -34.42 23.05 -2.87
CA ALA A 92 -35.45 22.51 -3.73
C ALA A 92 -36.88 22.71 -3.15
N VAL A 93 -37.07 22.46 -1.87
CA VAL A 93 -38.35 22.73 -1.19
C VAL A 93 -38.68 24.23 -1.16
N GLY A 94 -37.69 25.06 -0.89
CA GLY A 94 -37.85 26.52 -0.95
C GLY A 94 -38.27 27.03 -2.34
N ALA A 95 -37.67 26.50 -3.40
CA ALA A 95 -38.04 26.83 -4.78
C ALA A 95 -39.52 26.47 -5.08
N MET A 96 -39.99 25.31 -4.59
CA MET A 96 -41.40 24.94 -4.70
C MET A 96 -42.34 25.89 -3.96
N ILE A 97 -41.96 26.34 -2.76
CA ILE A 97 -42.77 27.27 -1.94
C ILE A 97 -43.02 28.58 -2.67
N ILE A 98 -42.02 29.09 -3.43
CA ILE A 98 -42.17 30.33 -4.21
C ILE A 98 -42.76 30.11 -5.62
N GLY A 99 -43.11 28.88 -5.97
CA GLY A 99 -43.76 28.53 -7.24
C GLY A 99 -42.83 28.20 -8.40
N GLU A 100 -41.50 28.09 -8.15
CA GLU A 100 -40.48 27.74 -9.14
C GLU A 100 -40.36 26.21 -9.30
N TYR A 101 -41.47 25.55 -9.62
CA TYR A 101 -41.57 24.05 -9.69
C TYR A 101 -40.62 23.45 -10.69
N MET A 102 -40.40 24.11 -11.85
CA MET A 102 -39.49 23.59 -12.89
C MET A 102 -38.04 23.64 -12.40
N GLU A 103 -37.62 24.74 -11.79
CA GLU A 103 -36.25 24.89 -11.28
C GLU A 103 -36.00 23.94 -10.11
N ALA A 104 -36.98 23.73 -9.23
CA ALA A 104 -36.90 22.76 -8.14
C ALA A 104 -36.72 21.31 -8.63
N ALA A 105 -37.50 20.92 -9.64
CA ALA A 105 -37.40 19.60 -10.24
C ALA A 105 -36.06 19.41 -10.98
N LEU A 106 -35.62 20.43 -11.72
CA LEU A 106 -34.35 20.40 -12.45
C LEU A 106 -33.14 20.36 -11.50
N LEU A 107 -33.19 21.13 -10.40
CA LEU A 107 -32.17 21.11 -9.35
C LEU A 107 -31.95 19.69 -8.81
N ILE A 108 -33.04 19.01 -8.42
CA ILE A 108 -32.94 17.65 -7.90
C ILE A 108 -32.50 16.63 -8.95
N LEU A 109 -32.95 16.78 -10.22
CA LEU A 109 -32.50 15.90 -11.31
C LEU A 109 -31.00 16.04 -11.55
N ILE A 110 -30.48 17.28 -11.63
CA ILE A 110 -29.04 17.50 -11.84
C ILE A 110 -28.25 16.96 -10.66
N PHE A 111 -28.69 17.25 -9.43
CA PHE A 111 -28.03 16.81 -8.21
C PHE A 111 -28.01 15.28 -8.09
N ALA A 112 -29.16 14.60 -8.30
CA ALA A 112 -29.23 13.15 -8.29
C ALA A 112 -28.37 12.52 -9.41
N GLY A 113 -28.40 13.11 -10.61
CA GLY A 113 -27.55 12.65 -11.72
C GLY A 113 -26.07 12.80 -11.43
N ALA A 114 -25.63 13.90 -10.85
CA ALA A 114 -24.25 14.13 -10.42
C ALA A 114 -23.83 13.09 -9.36
N HIS A 115 -24.71 12.82 -8.41
CA HIS A 115 -24.44 11.83 -7.34
C HIS A 115 -24.28 10.42 -7.89
N TYR A 116 -25.10 9.99 -8.85
CA TYR A 116 -24.90 8.71 -9.55
C TYR A 116 -23.58 8.65 -10.34
N LEU A 117 -23.13 9.76 -10.94
CA LEU A 117 -21.84 9.82 -11.62
C LEU A 117 -20.66 9.74 -10.62
N GLU A 118 -20.82 10.35 -9.44
CA GLU A 118 -19.87 10.25 -8.34
C GLU A 118 -19.72 8.80 -7.87
N ASP A 119 -20.85 8.14 -7.55
CA ASP A 119 -20.89 6.72 -7.17
C ASP A 119 -20.26 5.82 -8.22
N TYR A 120 -20.54 6.06 -9.49
CA TYR A 120 -19.93 5.32 -10.58
C TYR A 120 -18.43 5.51 -10.67
N ALA A 121 -17.93 6.74 -10.50
CA ALA A 121 -16.51 7.06 -10.55
C ALA A 121 -15.75 6.46 -9.36
N GLU A 122 -16.33 6.55 -8.15
CA GLU A 122 -15.78 5.91 -6.94
C GLU A 122 -15.81 4.39 -7.07
N GLY A 123 -16.94 3.83 -7.49
CA GLY A 123 -17.10 2.39 -7.73
C GLY A 123 -16.11 1.85 -8.77
N ARG A 124 -15.74 2.64 -9.77
CA ARG A 124 -14.71 2.26 -10.74
C ARG A 124 -13.33 2.15 -10.10
N SER A 125 -12.94 3.10 -9.25
CA SER A 125 -11.68 3.03 -8.51
C SER A 125 -11.65 1.84 -7.55
N ARG A 126 -12.75 1.58 -6.85
CA ARG A 126 -12.90 0.40 -5.97
C ARG A 126 -12.87 -0.90 -6.76
N LYS A 127 -13.58 -0.98 -7.90
CA LYS A 127 -13.65 -2.19 -8.73
C LYS A 127 -12.27 -2.62 -9.25
N GLU A 128 -11.40 -1.69 -9.60
CA GLU A 128 -10.03 -2.01 -10.01
C GLU A 128 -9.21 -2.63 -8.87
N ILE A 129 -9.47 -2.22 -7.62
CA ILE A 129 -8.90 -2.84 -6.42
C ILE A 129 -9.56 -4.20 -6.17
N THR A 130 -10.89 -4.28 -6.23
CA THR A 130 -11.66 -5.50 -5.97
C THR A 130 -11.44 -6.58 -7.03
N SER A 131 -11.16 -6.20 -8.29
CA SER A 131 -10.85 -7.18 -9.35
C SER A 131 -9.56 -7.98 -9.07
N LEU A 132 -8.66 -7.45 -8.25
CA LEU A 132 -7.51 -8.22 -7.74
C LEU A 132 -7.99 -9.31 -6.77
N LEU A 133 -9.12 -9.11 -6.07
CA LEU A 133 -9.68 -10.04 -5.10
C LEU A 133 -10.50 -11.17 -5.75
N GLU A 134 -10.99 -10.98 -6.98
CA GLU A 134 -11.81 -11.96 -7.71
C GLU A 134 -10.98 -13.11 -8.32
N LEU A 135 -9.66 -13.06 -8.20
CA LEU A 135 -8.73 -14.05 -8.74
C LEU A 135 -8.53 -15.26 -7.82
N HIS A 136 -9.45 -15.56 -6.90
CA HIS A 136 -9.29 -16.66 -5.96
C HIS A 136 -9.68 -18.00 -6.61
N PRO A 137 -8.76 -18.99 -6.69
CA PRO A 137 -9.11 -20.34 -7.13
C PRO A 137 -10.06 -21.01 -6.13
N THR A 138 -11.12 -21.64 -6.63
CA THR A 138 -12.11 -22.31 -5.78
C THR A 138 -11.88 -23.82 -5.69
N SER A 139 -11.15 -24.41 -6.64
CA SER A 139 -10.92 -25.85 -6.72
C SER A 139 -9.46 -26.18 -7.03
N ALA A 140 -9.03 -27.35 -6.57
CA ALA A 140 -7.67 -27.88 -6.76
C ALA A 140 -7.70 -29.37 -7.14
N ARG A 141 -6.68 -29.83 -7.87
CA ARG A 141 -6.49 -31.26 -8.22
C ARG A 141 -5.53 -31.91 -7.24
N LYS A 142 -6.07 -32.38 -6.10
CA LYS A 142 -5.29 -33.08 -5.07
C LYS A 142 -4.91 -34.49 -5.54
N ILE A 143 -3.65 -34.84 -5.37
CA ILE A 143 -3.12 -36.20 -5.62
C ILE A 143 -3.28 -36.99 -4.32
N MET A 144 -4.08 -38.04 -4.39
CA MET A 144 -4.32 -38.93 -3.25
C MET A 144 -3.16 -39.90 -3.06
N PRO A 145 -2.98 -40.48 -1.85
CA PRO A 145 -1.89 -41.44 -1.58
C PRO A 145 -1.87 -42.69 -2.50
N ASN A 146 -3.01 -42.99 -3.14
CA ASN A 146 -3.13 -44.07 -4.12
C ASN A 146 -2.73 -43.63 -5.55
N GLY A 147 -2.29 -42.38 -5.74
CA GLY A 147 -1.93 -41.80 -7.05
C GLY A 147 -3.12 -41.29 -7.87
N GLU A 148 -4.34 -41.39 -7.35
CA GLU A 148 -5.54 -40.86 -8.02
C GLU A 148 -5.62 -39.36 -7.84
N VAL A 149 -6.00 -38.62 -8.90
CA VAL A 149 -6.21 -37.18 -8.85
C VAL A 149 -7.69 -36.89 -8.61
N LYS A 150 -8.01 -36.20 -7.50
CA LYS A 150 -9.36 -35.82 -7.13
C LYS A 150 -9.49 -34.29 -7.11
N VAL A 151 -10.55 -33.75 -7.69
CA VAL A 151 -10.90 -32.33 -7.57
C VAL A 151 -11.54 -32.10 -6.20
N VAL A 152 -10.96 -31.19 -5.42
CA VAL A 152 -11.42 -30.78 -4.09
C VAL A 152 -11.58 -29.27 -4.04
N GLU A 153 -12.29 -28.73 -3.04
CA GLU A 153 -12.25 -27.30 -2.78
C GLU A 153 -10.89 -26.88 -2.21
N VAL A 154 -10.44 -25.65 -2.55
CA VAL A 154 -9.13 -25.15 -2.06
C VAL A 154 -9.09 -25.07 -0.54
N SER A 155 -10.23 -24.79 0.10
CA SER A 155 -10.41 -24.79 1.55
C SER A 155 -10.20 -26.16 2.23
N GLU A 156 -10.22 -27.26 1.47
CA GLU A 156 -9.98 -28.63 1.98
C GLU A 156 -8.50 -29.04 1.91
N LEU A 157 -7.64 -28.22 1.28
CA LEU A 157 -6.21 -28.50 1.19
C LEU A 157 -5.54 -28.28 2.56
N GLN A 158 -4.59 -29.15 2.87
CA GLN A 158 -3.78 -29.07 4.09
C GLN A 158 -2.29 -29.00 3.71
N VAL A 159 -1.49 -28.42 4.59
CA VAL A 159 -0.03 -28.40 4.44
C VAL A 159 0.50 -29.83 4.29
N GLY A 160 1.35 -30.04 3.28
CA GLY A 160 1.87 -31.37 2.90
C GLY A 160 1.05 -32.10 1.82
N ASP A 161 -0.12 -31.59 1.43
CA ASP A 161 -0.88 -32.16 0.32
C ASP A 161 -0.17 -31.93 -1.02
N GLN A 162 -0.25 -32.92 -1.91
CA GLN A 162 0.27 -32.79 -3.27
C GLN A 162 -0.85 -32.39 -4.24
N VAL A 163 -0.57 -31.40 -5.10
CA VAL A 163 -1.53 -30.87 -6.06
C VAL A 163 -0.92 -30.87 -7.46
N SER A 164 -1.70 -31.36 -8.43
CA SER A 164 -1.36 -31.31 -9.85
C SER A 164 -1.92 -30.04 -10.48
N ILE A 165 -1.05 -29.28 -11.18
CA ILE A 165 -1.38 -28.01 -11.82
C ILE A 165 -1.12 -28.18 -13.32
N LEU A 166 -2.18 -28.13 -14.12
CA LEU A 166 -2.09 -28.27 -15.57
C LEU A 166 -1.79 -26.93 -16.24
N ASN A 167 -1.46 -26.98 -17.52
CA ASN A 167 -1.31 -25.80 -18.35
C ASN A 167 -2.55 -24.89 -18.30
N GLY A 168 -2.34 -23.60 -18.01
CA GLY A 168 -3.40 -22.60 -17.90
C GLY A 168 -4.20 -22.63 -16.60
N ASP A 169 -3.93 -23.58 -15.70
CA ASP A 169 -4.57 -23.63 -14.39
C ASP A 169 -4.10 -22.50 -13.49
N GLN A 170 -4.98 -22.06 -12.63
CA GLN A 170 -4.64 -21.20 -11.52
C GLN A 170 -4.04 -22.03 -10.37
N ILE A 171 -2.96 -21.55 -9.78
CA ILE A 171 -2.30 -22.20 -8.64
C ILE A 171 -3.19 -22.01 -7.40
N PRO A 172 -3.59 -23.12 -6.72
CA PRO A 172 -4.67 -23.05 -5.72
C PRO A 172 -4.24 -22.41 -4.38
N THR A 173 -3.00 -22.61 -3.97
CA THR A 173 -2.44 -22.11 -2.70
C THR A 173 -0.92 -21.97 -2.82
N ASP A 174 -0.26 -21.43 -1.78
CA ASP A 174 1.20 -21.35 -1.76
C ASP A 174 1.82 -22.74 -1.56
N GLY A 175 2.94 -22.98 -2.23
CA GLY A 175 3.62 -24.29 -2.17
C GLY A 175 4.97 -24.31 -2.85
N ILE A 176 5.60 -25.48 -2.88
CA ILE A 176 6.90 -25.72 -3.51
C ILE A 176 6.75 -26.73 -4.65
N VAL A 177 7.41 -26.48 -5.78
CA VAL A 177 7.41 -27.40 -6.92
C VAL A 177 8.15 -28.70 -6.55
N LEU A 178 7.46 -29.83 -6.59
CA LEU A 178 8.03 -31.16 -6.42
C LEU A 178 8.54 -31.74 -7.74
N SER A 179 7.86 -31.47 -8.85
CA SER A 179 8.27 -31.93 -10.18
C SER A 179 7.64 -31.10 -11.29
N GLY A 180 8.29 -31.09 -12.45
CA GLY A 180 7.88 -30.32 -13.62
C GLY A 180 8.65 -29.00 -13.74
N ASN A 181 8.46 -28.33 -14.88
CA ASN A 181 8.91 -26.96 -15.12
C ASN A 181 7.87 -26.20 -15.93
N SER A 182 7.69 -24.91 -15.66
CA SER A 182 6.74 -24.06 -16.38
C SER A 182 7.02 -22.59 -16.13
N ALA A 183 6.66 -21.76 -17.09
CA ALA A 183 6.60 -20.31 -16.90
C ALA A 183 5.30 -19.93 -16.20
N VAL A 184 5.37 -19.33 -15.02
CA VAL A 184 4.23 -18.92 -14.20
C VAL A 184 4.02 -17.43 -14.29
N ASN A 185 2.80 -17.00 -14.66
CA ASN A 185 2.41 -15.60 -14.65
C ASN A 185 2.03 -15.16 -13.23
N GLN A 186 2.90 -14.36 -12.62
CA GLN A 186 2.75 -13.86 -11.26
C GLN A 186 2.23 -12.40 -11.21
N ALA A 187 1.75 -11.86 -12.33
CA ALA A 187 1.33 -10.45 -12.44
C ALA A 187 0.26 -10.03 -11.41
N ALA A 188 -0.59 -10.95 -10.99
CA ALA A 188 -1.61 -10.70 -9.97
C ALA A 188 -1.02 -10.35 -8.59
N ILE A 189 0.20 -10.82 -8.30
CA ILE A 189 0.91 -10.61 -7.03
C ILE A 189 2.01 -9.56 -7.21
N THR A 190 2.90 -9.77 -8.17
CA THR A 190 4.11 -8.93 -8.35
C THR A 190 3.88 -7.67 -9.17
N GLY A 191 2.77 -7.61 -9.92
CA GLY A 191 2.47 -6.53 -10.86
C GLY A 191 3.28 -6.58 -12.16
N GLU A 192 4.07 -7.65 -12.41
CA GLU A 192 4.87 -7.82 -13.62
C GLU A 192 4.24 -8.79 -14.60
N SER A 193 4.15 -8.37 -15.88
CA SER A 193 3.54 -9.17 -16.93
C SER A 193 4.46 -10.25 -17.52
N ILE A 194 5.75 -10.25 -17.17
CA ILE A 194 6.71 -11.25 -17.67
C ILE A 194 6.60 -12.51 -16.79
N PRO A 195 6.23 -13.66 -17.38
CA PRO A 195 6.19 -14.92 -16.63
C PRO A 195 7.56 -15.33 -16.09
N VAL A 196 7.57 -15.95 -14.91
CA VAL A 196 8.77 -16.42 -14.22
C VAL A 196 8.90 -17.92 -14.42
N GLU A 197 10.04 -18.39 -14.90
CA GLU A 197 10.34 -19.84 -14.99
C GLU A 197 10.41 -20.45 -13.59
N LYS A 198 9.71 -21.58 -13.40
CA LYS A 198 9.64 -22.33 -12.16
C LYS A 198 10.03 -23.78 -12.40
N GLN A 199 10.90 -24.29 -11.56
CA GLN A 199 11.42 -25.65 -11.58
C GLN A 199 11.34 -26.31 -10.20
N MET A 200 11.74 -27.56 -10.10
CA MET A 200 11.76 -28.30 -8.83
C MET A 200 12.51 -27.54 -7.73
N GLY A 201 11.85 -27.37 -6.58
CA GLY A 201 12.35 -26.62 -5.42
C GLY A 201 11.95 -25.15 -5.36
N ASP A 202 11.39 -24.60 -6.45
CA ASP A 202 10.94 -23.21 -6.47
C ASP A 202 9.59 -23.01 -5.78
N GLU A 203 9.41 -21.85 -5.16
CA GLU A 203 8.13 -21.48 -4.56
C GLU A 203 7.09 -21.09 -5.62
N LEU A 204 5.85 -21.50 -5.38
CA LEU A 204 4.66 -21.10 -6.12
C LEU A 204 3.71 -20.32 -5.21
N PHE A 205 3.13 -19.28 -5.75
CA PHE A 205 2.16 -18.45 -5.05
C PHE A 205 0.74 -18.75 -5.52
N GLY A 206 -0.18 -18.91 -4.59
CA GLY A 206 -1.61 -19.06 -4.85
C GLY A 206 -2.16 -17.90 -5.70
N SER A 207 -3.19 -18.18 -6.49
CA SER A 207 -3.83 -17.22 -7.40
C SER A 207 -2.99 -16.76 -8.60
N THR A 208 -1.77 -17.27 -8.79
CA THR A 208 -0.98 -17.07 -10.03
C THR A 208 -1.38 -18.09 -11.10
N ILE A 209 -1.01 -17.86 -12.35
CA ILE A 209 -1.47 -18.67 -13.49
C ILE A 209 -0.30 -19.46 -14.05
N ASN A 210 -0.43 -20.79 -14.06
CA ASN A 210 0.53 -21.68 -14.69
C ASN A 210 0.51 -21.52 -16.22
N GLY A 211 1.68 -21.49 -16.82
CA GLY A 211 1.86 -21.32 -18.27
C GLY A 211 1.70 -22.63 -19.05
N THR A 212 2.75 -23.03 -19.74
CA THR A 212 2.70 -24.11 -20.75
C THR A 212 3.02 -25.51 -20.20
N GLY A 213 3.68 -25.60 -19.03
CA GLY A 213 4.06 -26.86 -18.41
C GLY A 213 3.01 -27.43 -17.47
N THR A 214 3.25 -28.66 -17.00
CA THR A 214 2.51 -29.26 -15.90
C THR A 214 3.42 -29.29 -14.68
N LEU A 215 2.90 -28.85 -13.54
CA LEU A 215 3.63 -28.83 -12.27
C LEU A 215 2.94 -29.74 -11.27
N VAL A 216 3.73 -30.37 -10.39
CA VAL A 216 3.25 -30.96 -9.16
C VAL A 216 3.86 -30.16 -8.02
N MET A 217 3.03 -29.68 -7.13
CA MET A 217 3.45 -28.91 -5.96
C MET A 217 3.05 -29.60 -4.66
N GLU A 218 3.79 -29.30 -3.59
CA GLU A 218 3.39 -29.56 -2.21
C GLU A 218 2.89 -28.29 -1.57
N VAL A 219 1.75 -28.38 -0.91
CA VAL A 219 1.12 -27.25 -0.19
C VAL A 219 1.96 -26.88 1.03
N THR A 220 2.34 -25.61 1.16
CA THR A 220 3.13 -25.11 2.29
C THR A 220 2.34 -24.21 3.24
N LYS A 221 1.22 -23.63 2.78
CA LYS A 221 0.35 -22.77 3.59
C LYS A 221 -1.11 -23.11 3.39
N ASP A 222 -1.91 -22.95 4.45
CA ASP A 222 -3.35 -23.03 4.35
C ASP A 222 -3.91 -21.91 3.47
N SER A 223 -5.08 -22.11 2.87
CA SER A 223 -5.67 -21.16 1.91
C SER A 223 -5.92 -19.75 2.50
N SER A 224 -6.10 -19.64 3.81
CA SER A 224 -6.27 -18.39 4.54
C SER A 224 -4.96 -17.67 4.87
N GLU A 225 -3.82 -18.37 4.80
CA GLU A 225 -2.49 -17.85 5.16
C GLU A 225 -1.61 -17.57 3.94
N THR A 226 -2.15 -17.74 2.73
CA THR A 226 -1.43 -17.46 1.50
C THR A 226 -1.05 -15.99 1.38
N VAL A 227 0.03 -15.71 0.63
CA VAL A 227 0.43 -14.33 0.29
C VAL A 227 -0.76 -13.57 -0.33
N PHE A 228 -1.53 -14.24 -1.19
CA PHE A 228 -2.70 -13.63 -1.81
C PHE A 228 -3.82 -13.33 -0.80
N ALA A 229 -4.08 -14.20 0.17
CA ALA A 229 -5.07 -13.93 1.24
C ALA A 229 -4.69 -12.71 2.08
N LYS A 230 -3.40 -12.55 2.41
CA LYS A 230 -2.89 -11.35 3.09
C LYS A 230 -3.02 -10.08 2.25
N ILE A 231 -2.78 -10.17 0.94
CA ILE A 231 -3.05 -9.07 -0.01
C ILE A 231 -4.52 -8.64 0.06
N VAL A 232 -5.44 -9.61 0.02
CA VAL A 232 -6.90 -9.37 0.12
C VAL A 232 -7.25 -8.66 1.41
N GLU A 233 -6.68 -9.08 2.52
CA GLU A 233 -6.90 -8.46 3.83
C GLU A 233 -6.37 -7.02 3.87
N LEU A 234 -5.13 -6.77 3.45
CA LEU A 234 -4.53 -5.44 3.36
C LEU A 234 -5.37 -4.49 2.51
N VAL A 235 -5.82 -4.96 1.34
CA VAL A 235 -6.67 -4.19 0.45
C VAL A 235 -8.04 -3.90 1.08
N SER A 236 -8.61 -4.83 1.82
CA SER A 236 -9.89 -4.61 2.52
C SER A 236 -9.77 -3.58 3.65
N GLN A 237 -8.66 -3.56 4.37
CA GLN A 237 -8.37 -2.58 5.42
C GLN A 237 -8.21 -1.16 4.84
N THR A 238 -7.67 -1.03 3.63
CA THR A 238 -7.48 0.25 2.93
C THR A 238 -8.78 1.06 2.79
N GLN A 239 -9.92 0.39 2.69
CA GLN A 239 -11.22 1.04 2.55
C GLN A 239 -11.72 1.69 3.86
N ARG A 240 -11.11 1.36 5.01
CA ARG A 240 -11.51 1.84 6.34
C ARG A 240 -10.64 2.97 6.88
N ASP A 241 -9.39 3.10 6.42
CA ASP A 241 -8.47 4.11 6.91
C ASP A 241 -8.34 5.29 5.95
N TYR A 242 -9.03 6.37 6.29
CA TYR A 242 -9.01 7.62 5.54
C TYR A 242 -7.74 8.44 5.81
N SER A 243 -7.33 9.23 4.82
CA SER A 243 -6.24 10.20 4.96
C SER A 243 -6.51 11.24 6.06
N LYS A 244 -5.46 11.87 6.59
CA LYS A 244 -5.59 12.98 7.55
C LYS A 244 -6.49 14.10 6.98
N THR A 245 -6.35 14.41 5.69
CA THR A 245 -7.14 15.44 5.00
C THR A 245 -8.61 15.06 4.94
N ALA A 246 -8.95 13.81 4.55
CA ALA A 246 -10.33 13.33 4.54
C ALA A 246 -10.96 13.37 5.95
N LYS A 247 -10.22 12.92 6.99
CA LYS A 247 -10.68 12.99 8.39
C LYS A 247 -10.95 14.44 8.84
N ILE A 248 -10.12 15.40 8.43
CA ILE A 248 -10.33 16.84 8.73
C ILE A 248 -11.58 17.36 8.00
N ILE A 249 -11.74 17.04 6.71
CA ILE A 249 -12.91 17.44 5.92
C ILE A 249 -14.19 16.92 6.57
N GLN A 250 -14.27 15.63 6.86
CA GLN A 250 -15.41 14.99 7.52
C GLN A 250 -15.75 15.60 8.90
N LYS A 251 -14.75 16.08 9.63
CA LYS A 251 -14.94 16.76 10.92
C LYS A 251 -15.47 18.20 10.75
N ILE A 252 -15.00 18.91 9.74
CA ILE A 252 -15.33 20.33 9.49
C ILE A 252 -16.68 20.46 8.78
N GLU A 253 -17.03 19.53 7.89
CA GLU A 253 -18.23 19.55 7.06
C GLU A 253 -19.53 19.85 7.82
N PRO A 254 -19.91 19.14 8.92
CA PRO A 254 -21.13 19.43 9.64
C PRO A 254 -21.13 20.81 10.31
N ILE A 255 -19.96 21.30 10.72
CA ILE A 255 -19.79 22.64 11.29
C ILE A 255 -20.05 23.67 10.20
N TYR A 256 -19.46 23.48 9.03
CA TYR A 256 -19.65 24.33 7.86
C TYR A 256 -21.13 24.41 7.45
N VAL A 257 -21.79 23.24 7.30
CA VAL A 257 -23.23 23.17 6.97
C VAL A 257 -24.08 23.88 8.04
N THR A 258 -23.74 23.74 9.31
CA THR A 258 -24.43 24.46 10.39
C THR A 258 -24.28 25.99 10.25
N ILE A 259 -23.08 26.46 9.94
CA ILE A 259 -22.82 27.89 9.70
C ILE A 259 -23.65 28.38 8.52
N VAL A 260 -23.68 27.65 7.41
CA VAL A 260 -24.48 28.01 6.23
C VAL A 260 -25.96 28.10 6.56
N LEU A 261 -26.51 27.14 7.34
CA LEU A 261 -27.91 27.15 7.77
C LEU A 261 -28.26 28.36 8.65
N ILE A 262 -27.30 28.83 9.46
CA ILE A 262 -27.47 30.07 10.26
C ILE A 262 -27.35 31.30 9.38
N LEU A 263 -26.44 31.30 8.41
CA LEU A 263 -26.23 32.44 7.50
C LEU A 263 -27.37 32.62 6.48
N ALA A 264 -28.08 31.54 6.10
CA ALA A 264 -29.15 31.65 5.09
C ALA A 264 -30.28 32.60 5.51
N PRO A 265 -30.90 32.52 6.70
CA PRO A 265 -31.88 33.51 7.12
C PRO A 265 -31.30 34.92 7.29
N LEU A 266 -30.03 35.04 7.69
CA LEU A 266 -29.35 36.32 7.75
C LEU A 266 -29.16 36.92 6.35
N PHE A 267 -28.82 36.10 5.35
CA PHE A 267 -28.68 36.49 3.95
C PHE A 267 -30.04 37.01 3.39
N TYR A 268 -31.14 36.33 3.73
CA TYR A 268 -32.48 36.80 3.39
C TYR A 268 -32.78 38.19 3.97
N LEU A 269 -32.49 38.38 5.27
CA LEU A 269 -32.74 39.68 5.95
C LEU A 269 -31.85 40.79 5.39
N LEU A 270 -30.58 40.50 5.10
CA LEU A 270 -29.67 41.47 4.46
C LEU A 270 -30.18 41.85 3.07
N GLY A 271 -30.64 40.88 2.28
CA GLY A 271 -31.24 41.14 0.97
C GLY A 271 -32.43 42.09 1.06
N PHE A 272 -33.35 41.80 1.97
CA PHE A 272 -34.59 42.56 2.13
C PHE A 272 -34.38 43.95 2.72
N TYR A 273 -33.54 44.08 3.77
CA TYR A 273 -33.40 45.35 4.50
C TYR A 273 -32.23 46.22 4.03
N LEU A 274 -31.16 45.62 3.47
CA LEU A 274 -29.94 46.36 3.12
C LEU A 274 -29.80 46.57 1.60
N PHE A 275 -30.19 45.59 0.79
CA PHE A 275 -30.05 45.62 -0.66
C PHE A 275 -31.35 45.99 -1.39
N ASP A 276 -32.43 46.28 -0.66
CA ASP A 276 -33.75 46.68 -1.21
C ASP A 276 -34.34 45.64 -2.18
N TRP A 277 -34.02 44.35 -1.99
CA TRP A 277 -34.61 43.29 -2.77
C TRP A 277 -36.05 43.02 -2.34
N SER A 278 -36.91 42.63 -3.30
CA SER A 278 -38.25 42.17 -2.93
C SER A 278 -38.18 40.96 -2.00
N ALA A 279 -39.25 40.68 -1.26
CA ALA A 279 -39.33 39.47 -0.43
C ALA A 279 -39.15 38.21 -1.26
N TYR A 280 -39.68 38.19 -2.49
CA TYR A 280 -39.50 37.09 -3.43
C TYR A 280 -38.05 36.96 -3.87
N ASP A 281 -37.40 38.03 -4.34
CA ASP A 281 -36.01 38.01 -4.76
C ASP A 281 -35.07 37.64 -3.62
N SER A 282 -35.30 38.15 -2.40
CA SER A 282 -34.51 37.82 -1.22
C SER A 282 -34.59 36.31 -0.91
N PHE A 283 -35.79 35.72 -0.98
CA PHE A 283 -35.98 34.31 -0.76
C PHE A 283 -35.37 33.46 -1.88
N TYR A 284 -35.61 33.82 -3.15
CA TYR A 284 -35.03 33.15 -4.32
C TYR A 284 -33.51 33.11 -4.25
N ARG A 285 -32.86 34.24 -3.99
CA ARG A 285 -31.40 34.34 -3.86
C ARG A 285 -30.86 33.61 -2.65
N THR A 286 -31.65 33.50 -1.57
CA THR A 286 -31.30 32.66 -0.43
C THR A 286 -31.29 31.18 -0.81
N MET A 287 -32.21 30.73 -1.67
CA MET A 287 -32.18 29.34 -2.18
C MET A 287 -30.94 29.13 -3.07
N VAL A 288 -30.63 30.07 -3.97
CA VAL A 288 -29.39 30.06 -4.75
C VAL A 288 -28.14 30.05 -3.85
N PHE A 289 -28.16 30.82 -2.75
CA PHE A 289 -27.07 30.84 -1.77
C PHE A 289 -26.87 29.45 -1.13
N LEU A 290 -27.94 28.75 -0.75
CA LEU A 290 -27.83 27.38 -0.21
C LEU A 290 -27.19 26.42 -1.20
N ILE A 291 -27.55 26.48 -2.49
CA ILE A 291 -26.94 25.69 -3.57
C ILE A 291 -25.43 26.05 -3.70
N ALA A 292 -25.14 27.36 -3.82
CA ALA A 292 -23.79 27.84 -4.07
C ALA A 292 -22.81 27.51 -2.95
N THR A 293 -23.29 27.45 -1.71
CA THR A 293 -22.46 27.16 -0.52
C THR A 293 -22.47 25.72 -0.08
N SER A 294 -23.06 24.79 -0.85
CA SER A 294 -22.95 23.35 -0.53
C SER A 294 -21.50 22.89 -0.65
N PRO A 295 -20.97 22.09 0.30
CA PRO A 295 -19.58 21.66 0.28
C PRO A 295 -19.34 20.36 -0.52
N CYS A 296 -20.24 19.93 -1.44
CA CYS A 296 -20.15 18.65 -2.15
C CYS A 296 -18.80 18.46 -2.84
N ALA A 297 -18.33 19.45 -3.61
CA ALA A 297 -17.03 19.39 -4.27
C ALA A 297 -15.86 19.25 -3.28
N LEU A 298 -15.97 19.86 -2.09
CA LEU A 298 -14.95 19.76 -1.05
C LEU A 298 -14.92 18.36 -0.41
N ALA A 299 -16.10 17.76 -0.17
CA ALA A 299 -16.21 16.41 0.41
C ALA A 299 -15.51 15.35 -0.43
N VAL A 300 -15.56 15.46 -1.77
CA VAL A 300 -14.98 14.47 -2.70
C VAL A 300 -13.55 14.79 -3.17
N THR A 301 -12.87 15.77 -2.55
CA THR A 301 -11.51 16.18 -2.98
C THR A 301 -10.46 15.11 -2.77
N ASP A 302 -10.55 14.34 -1.70
CA ASP A 302 -9.48 13.43 -1.23
C ASP A 302 -9.77 11.97 -1.53
N ILE A 303 -10.95 11.45 -1.17
CA ILE A 303 -11.25 10.01 -1.20
C ILE A 303 -11.08 9.40 -2.60
N PRO A 304 -11.70 9.92 -3.68
CA PRO A 304 -11.52 9.36 -5.01
C PRO A 304 -10.08 9.44 -5.53
N ALA A 305 -9.36 10.51 -5.16
CA ALA A 305 -7.96 10.70 -5.52
C ALA A 305 -7.05 9.68 -4.82
N THR A 306 -7.24 9.50 -3.51
CA THR A 306 -6.49 8.52 -2.69
C THR A 306 -6.74 7.08 -3.15
N LEU A 307 -8.00 6.69 -3.39
CA LEU A 307 -8.34 5.37 -3.92
C LEU A 307 -7.73 5.13 -5.32
N SER A 308 -7.71 6.16 -6.17
CA SER A 308 -7.07 6.09 -7.49
C SER A 308 -5.56 5.89 -7.39
N ALA A 309 -4.90 6.55 -6.45
CA ALA A 309 -3.47 6.38 -6.20
C ALA A 309 -3.16 4.96 -5.67
N ILE A 310 -3.92 4.48 -4.69
CA ILE A 310 -3.76 3.13 -4.12
C ILE A 310 -4.00 2.07 -5.20
N SER A 311 -5.04 2.22 -6.03
CA SER A 311 -5.31 1.32 -7.16
C SER A 311 -4.14 1.27 -8.14
N ASN A 312 -3.51 2.42 -8.44
CA ASN A 312 -2.31 2.46 -9.28
C ASN A 312 -1.13 1.71 -8.66
N LEU A 313 -0.89 1.89 -7.35
CA LEU A 313 0.18 1.22 -6.61
C LEU A 313 -0.04 -0.29 -6.53
N ALA A 314 -1.25 -0.72 -6.25
CA ALA A 314 -1.61 -2.14 -6.18
C ALA A 314 -1.32 -2.87 -7.50
N LYS A 315 -1.63 -2.27 -8.65
CA LYS A 315 -1.28 -2.79 -9.99
C LYS A 315 0.23 -2.92 -10.23
N ARG A 316 1.05 -2.23 -9.45
CA ARG A 316 2.51 -2.26 -9.52
C ARG A 316 3.16 -3.12 -8.44
N GLY A 317 2.35 -3.86 -7.70
CA GLY A 317 2.81 -4.72 -6.61
C GLY A 317 3.21 -3.94 -5.36
N VAL A 318 2.61 -2.77 -5.10
CA VAL A 318 2.76 -2.02 -3.85
C VAL A 318 1.40 -1.91 -3.17
N LEU A 319 1.27 -2.50 -2.00
CA LEU A 319 0.02 -2.58 -1.26
C LEU A 319 0.07 -1.70 -0.02
N PHE A 320 -1.04 -1.05 0.31
CA PHE A 320 -1.18 -0.18 1.49
C PHE A 320 -2.35 -0.59 2.36
N LYS A 321 -2.20 -0.52 3.68
CA LYS A 321 -3.30 -0.70 4.64
C LYS A 321 -4.26 0.48 4.68
N GLY A 322 -3.83 1.67 4.27
CA GLY A 322 -4.69 2.84 4.34
C GLY A 322 -4.17 4.09 3.63
N GLY A 323 -5.09 5.02 3.39
CA GLY A 323 -4.79 6.31 2.75
C GLY A 323 -3.96 7.24 3.63
N SER A 324 -4.01 7.08 4.96
CA SER A 324 -3.22 7.89 5.91
C SER A 324 -1.72 7.69 5.70
N TYR A 325 -1.28 6.46 5.48
CA TYR A 325 0.14 6.13 5.27
C TYR A 325 0.66 6.70 3.96
N LEU A 326 -0.14 6.64 2.89
CA LEU A 326 0.22 7.26 1.61
C LEU A 326 0.32 8.79 1.73
N ALA A 327 -0.55 9.42 2.53
CA ALA A 327 -0.47 10.85 2.81
C ALA A 327 0.80 11.21 3.61
N ASN A 328 1.21 10.39 4.59
CA ASN A 328 2.46 10.57 5.33
C ASN A 328 3.68 10.53 4.39
N LEU A 329 3.70 9.59 3.43
CA LEU A 329 4.80 9.51 2.45
C LEU A 329 4.97 10.79 1.61
N ALA A 330 3.92 11.56 1.38
CA ALA A 330 4.03 12.83 0.67
C ALA A 330 4.78 13.93 1.48
N GLU A 331 4.93 13.73 2.78
CA GLU A 331 5.57 14.64 3.75
C GLU A 331 6.81 14.02 4.39
N LEU A 332 7.41 13.00 3.77
CA LEU A 332 8.51 12.22 4.29
C LEU A 332 9.76 13.08 4.51
N ASP A 333 10.32 13.04 5.72
CA ASP A 333 11.55 13.75 6.11
C ASP A 333 12.77 12.82 6.11
N ALA A 334 12.59 11.55 6.51
CA ALA A 334 13.65 10.56 6.52
C ALA A 334 13.17 9.16 6.13
N VAL A 335 14.09 8.35 5.60
CA VAL A 335 13.88 6.93 5.31
C VAL A 335 14.96 6.12 6.00
N ALA A 336 14.55 5.20 6.85
CA ALA A 336 15.40 4.21 7.47
C ALA A 336 15.27 2.86 6.74
N PHE A 337 16.38 2.22 6.47
CA PHE A 337 16.46 0.94 5.80
C PHE A 337 17.16 -0.09 6.68
N ASP A 338 16.60 -1.30 6.77
CA ASP A 338 17.43 -2.44 7.16
C ASP A 338 18.44 -2.74 6.05
N LYS A 339 19.57 -3.36 6.40
CA LYS A 339 20.60 -3.73 5.42
C LYS A 339 20.22 -4.99 4.67
N THR A 340 20.12 -6.11 5.40
CA THR A 340 20.03 -7.46 4.83
C THR A 340 18.66 -7.72 4.21
N GLY A 341 18.61 -8.25 2.98
CA GLY A 341 17.33 -8.51 2.30
C GLY A 341 16.60 -7.25 1.80
N THR A 342 16.84 -6.09 2.41
CA THR A 342 16.25 -4.80 2.03
C THR A 342 17.16 -4.03 1.08
N LEU A 343 18.28 -3.49 1.53
CA LEU A 343 19.26 -2.79 0.68
C LEU A 343 20.15 -3.75 -0.11
N THR A 344 20.40 -4.91 0.42
CA THR A 344 21.24 -5.96 -0.17
C THR A 344 20.41 -7.15 -0.62
N THR A 345 21.00 -8.06 -1.37
CA THR A 345 20.29 -9.24 -1.90
C THR A 345 19.85 -10.22 -0.82
N GLY A 346 20.43 -10.16 0.38
CA GLY A 346 20.24 -11.15 1.44
C GLY A 346 20.87 -12.51 1.12
N LYS A 347 21.57 -12.61 -0.01
CA LYS A 347 22.27 -13.81 -0.48
C LYS A 347 23.75 -13.47 -0.55
N PRO A 348 24.51 -13.71 0.54
CA PRO A 348 25.93 -13.43 0.56
C PRO A 348 26.66 -14.28 -0.48
N ILE A 349 27.71 -13.71 -1.06
CA ILE A 349 28.59 -14.42 -1.99
C ILE A 349 30.05 -14.32 -1.50
N VAL A 350 30.84 -15.35 -1.76
CA VAL A 350 32.30 -15.29 -1.57
C VAL A 350 32.86 -14.42 -2.68
N THR A 351 33.52 -13.32 -2.30
CA THR A 351 34.19 -12.41 -3.24
C THR A 351 35.66 -12.72 -3.40
N ASP A 352 36.30 -13.18 -2.32
CA ASP A 352 37.71 -13.51 -2.29
C ASP A 352 37.96 -14.69 -1.35
N SER A 353 38.94 -15.51 -1.68
CA SER A 353 39.56 -16.50 -0.81
C SER A 353 41.07 -16.30 -0.84
N PHE A 354 41.71 -16.45 0.30
CA PHE A 354 43.15 -16.27 0.43
C PHE A 354 43.70 -17.27 1.42
N PHE A 355 44.75 -18.00 1.04
CA PHE A 355 45.53 -18.87 1.92
C PHE A 355 46.87 -18.24 2.19
N SER A 356 47.41 -18.49 3.41
CA SER A 356 48.72 -17.96 3.82
C SER A 356 49.82 -18.44 2.85
N GLU A 357 50.84 -17.60 2.62
CA GLU A 357 52.01 -17.94 1.80
C GLU A 357 52.72 -19.22 2.26
N SER A 358 52.47 -19.67 3.46
CA SER A 358 53.02 -20.95 4.03
C SER A 358 52.29 -22.21 3.53
N VAL A 359 51.12 -22.06 2.88
CA VAL A 359 50.31 -23.19 2.37
C VAL A 359 50.67 -23.47 0.92
N THR A 360 50.95 -24.75 0.62
CA THR A 360 51.25 -25.16 -0.76
C THR A 360 49.96 -25.30 -1.58
N GLU A 361 50.05 -25.26 -2.93
CA GLU A 361 48.87 -25.45 -3.78
C GLU A 361 48.20 -26.82 -3.59
N GLU A 362 48.94 -27.85 -3.28
CA GLU A 362 48.42 -29.20 -3.02
C GLU A 362 47.66 -29.25 -1.69
N ASP A 363 48.18 -28.61 -0.63
CA ASP A 363 47.51 -28.46 0.65
C ASP A 363 46.25 -27.58 0.52
N GLN A 364 46.27 -26.51 -0.29
CA GLN A 364 45.12 -25.64 -0.52
C GLN A 364 43.94 -26.45 -1.06
N GLN A 365 44.11 -27.28 -2.07
CA GLN A 365 43.03 -28.12 -2.62
C GLN A 365 42.44 -29.08 -1.55
N ALA A 366 43.32 -29.66 -0.71
CA ALA A 366 42.85 -30.48 0.39
C ALA A 366 42.03 -29.68 1.41
N TYR A 367 42.46 -28.47 1.73
CA TYR A 367 41.77 -27.59 2.67
C TYR A 367 40.43 -27.07 2.14
N GLU A 368 40.32 -26.76 0.85
CA GLU A 368 39.04 -26.38 0.22
C GLU A 368 38.05 -27.54 0.32
N GLY A 369 38.49 -28.80 0.15
CA GLY A 369 37.66 -29.98 0.37
C GLY A 369 37.17 -30.15 1.82
N ILE A 370 38.02 -29.83 2.79
CA ILE A 370 37.65 -29.83 4.21
C ILE A 370 36.64 -28.71 4.50
N ILE A 371 36.85 -27.50 3.99
CA ILE A 371 35.96 -26.34 4.13
C ILE A 371 34.56 -26.67 3.63
N VAL A 372 34.44 -27.18 2.38
CA VAL A 372 33.15 -27.56 1.78
C VAL A 372 32.45 -28.63 2.62
N SER A 373 33.23 -29.64 3.08
CA SER A 373 32.68 -30.74 3.90
C SER A 373 32.17 -30.22 5.26
N MET A 374 32.86 -29.27 5.90
CA MET A 374 32.42 -28.66 7.15
C MET A 374 31.15 -27.82 6.96
N GLU A 375 31.14 -26.94 5.95
CA GLU A 375 30.02 -26.06 5.69
C GLU A 375 28.77 -26.79 5.18
N SER A 376 28.91 -27.95 4.54
CA SER A 376 27.78 -28.82 4.14
C SER A 376 26.91 -29.32 5.30
N LYS A 377 27.43 -29.24 6.53
CA LYS A 377 26.70 -29.60 7.76
C LYS A 377 26.08 -28.38 8.46
N SER A 378 26.15 -27.18 7.87
CA SER A 378 25.64 -25.94 8.41
C SER A 378 24.50 -25.37 7.56
N ASN A 379 23.44 -24.90 8.22
CA ASN A 379 22.34 -24.17 7.58
C ASN A 379 22.55 -22.64 7.59
N HIS A 380 23.76 -22.17 7.93
CA HIS A 380 24.02 -20.74 7.97
C HIS A 380 24.13 -20.15 6.55
N PRO A 381 23.59 -18.93 6.26
CA PRO A 381 23.68 -18.33 4.92
C PRO A 381 25.11 -18.19 4.39
N LEU A 382 26.09 -17.95 5.25
CA LEU A 382 27.52 -17.90 4.88
C LEU A 382 28.04 -19.26 4.42
N ALA A 383 27.52 -20.35 5.00
CA ALA A 383 27.89 -21.72 4.60
C ALA A 383 27.47 -21.99 3.16
N GLN A 384 26.22 -21.60 2.79
CA GLN A 384 25.75 -21.76 1.42
C GLN A 384 26.57 -20.93 0.42
N ALA A 385 26.98 -19.72 0.80
CA ALA A 385 27.87 -18.88 -0.02
C ALA A 385 29.22 -19.57 -0.29
N ILE A 386 29.80 -20.19 0.72
CA ILE A 386 31.07 -20.94 0.61
C ILE A 386 30.90 -22.17 -0.27
N ILE A 387 29.85 -22.95 -0.06
CA ILE A 387 29.55 -24.15 -0.86
C ILE A 387 29.36 -23.78 -2.33
N ASN A 388 28.59 -22.73 -2.62
CA ASN A 388 28.35 -22.27 -3.98
C ASN A 388 29.62 -21.74 -4.67
N HIS A 389 30.58 -21.21 -3.91
CA HIS A 389 31.87 -20.76 -4.45
C HIS A 389 32.76 -21.92 -4.88
N TYR A 390 32.70 -23.05 -4.17
CA TYR A 390 33.47 -24.26 -4.42
C TYR A 390 32.59 -25.37 -5.02
N ASP A 391 31.71 -25.05 -5.96
CA ASP A 391 30.69 -25.92 -6.56
C ASP A 391 31.22 -27.18 -7.23
N ASN A 392 32.52 -27.20 -7.61
CA ASN A 392 33.22 -28.32 -8.23
C ASN A 392 33.82 -29.32 -7.21
N ILE A 393 33.66 -29.05 -5.91
CA ILE A 393 34.27 -29.89 -4.84
C ILE A 393 33.16 -30.71 -4.15
N GLU A 394 33.28 -32.01 -4.20
CA GLU A 394 32.38 -32.92 -3.49
C GLU A 394 32.67 -32.93 -1.98
N ALA A 395 31.63 -32.73 -1.17
CA ALA A 395 31.73 -32.79 0.28
C ALA A 395 32.00 -34.24 0.73
N GLN A 396 32.96 -34.40 1.61
CA GLN A 396 33.25 -35.66 2.29
C GLN A 396 32.46 -35.75 3.59
N ASP A 397 32.12 -36.95 4.03
CA ASP A 397 31.33 -37.17 5.24
C ASP A 397 32.21 -37.14 6.49
N TYR A 398 32.57 -35.96 6.94
CA TYR A 398 33.28 -35.73 8.21
C TYR A 398 32.29 -35.51 9.37
N GLU A 399 32.72 -35.91 10.57
CA GLU A 399 32.02 -35.54 11.80
C GLU A 399 32.36 -34.09 12.14
N VAL A 400 31.32 -33.22 12.09
CA VAL A 400 31.47 -31.79 12.30
C VAL A 400 30.66 -31.35 13.53
N GLU A 401 31.32 -30.66 14.45
CA GLU A 401 30.72 -30.13 15.65
C GLU A 401 30.61 -28.59 15.54
N ASN A 402 29.45 -28.03 15.90
CA ASN A 402 29.28 -26.58 15.99
C ASN A 402 29.54 -26.10 17.42
N VAL A 403 30.67 -25.42 17.63
CA VAL A 403 31.12 -24.96 18.95
C VAL A 403 30.79 -23.47 19.11
N ILE A 404 29.95 -23.14 20.09
CA ILE A 404 29.52 -21.77 20.36
C ILE A 404 30.74 -20.87 20.60
N GLY A 405 30.82 -19.77 19.86
CA GLY A 405 31.90 -18.78 19.94
C GLY A 405 33.16 -19.14 19.14
N VAL A 406 33.28 -20.35 18.63
CA VAL A 406 34.41 -20.80 17.80
C VAL A 406 33.98 -20.94 16.33
N GLY A 407 32.89 -21.63 16.06
CA GLY A 407 32.39 -21.99 14.73
C GLY A 407 32.35 -23.51 14.55
N LEU A 408 32.48 -23.96 13.30
CA LEU A 408 32.53 -25.39 12.98
C LEU A 408 33.91 -25.98 13.27
N VAL A 409 33.95 -27.18 13.81
CA VAL A 409 35.19 -27.91 14.13
C VAL A 409 35.06 -29.35 13.61
N THR A 410 36.12 -29.84 12.99
CA THR A 410 36.21 -31.23 12.55
C THR A 410 37.60 -31.82 12.80
N LYS A 411 37.73 -33.14 12.76
CA LYS A 411 39.01 -33.84 12.82
C LYS A 411 39.23 -34.65 11.55
N VAL A 412 40.33 -34.34 10.84
CA VAL A 412 40.76 -35.09 9.63
C VAL A 412 42.19 -35.55 9.85
N ASP A 413 42.46 -36.80 9.67
CA ASP A 413 43.79 -37.46 9.83
C ASP A 413 44.48 -37.10 11.16
N GLY A 414 43.70 -37.01 12.25
CA GLY A 414 44.20 -36.72 13.60
C GLY A 414 44.48 -35.24 13.86
N LYS A 415 44.33 -34.35 12.89
CA LYS A 415 44.41 -32.89 13.02
C LYS A 415 43.02 -32.27 13.20
N SER A 416 42.90 -31.29 14.12
CA SER A 416 41.67 -30.56 14.34
C SER A 416 41.67 -29.30 13.46
N TYR A 417 40.63 -29.16 12.61
CA TYR A 417 40.39 -27.97 11.78
C TYR A 417 39.17 -27.23 12.27
N ARG A 418 39.16 -25.94 12.05
CA ARG A 418 38.05 -25.05 12.43
C ARG A 418 37.80 -24.01 11.35
N ILE A 419 36.52 -23.60 11.21
CA ILE A 419 36.09 -22.49 10.41
C ILE A 419 35.18 -21.59 11.24
N GLY A 420 35.50 -20.31 11.33
CA GLY A 420 34.75 -19.39 12.17
C GLY A 420 35.28 -17.96 12.20
N LYS A 421 34.86 -17.21 13.22
CA LYS A 421 35.23 -15.79 13.38
C LYS A 421 36.72 -15.61 13.69
N PRO A 422 37.33 -14.45 13.32
CA PRO A 422 38.73 -14.11 13.63
C PRO A 422 39.12 -14.32 15.09
N SER A 423 38.19 -14.04 16.01
CA SER A 423 38.44 -14.19 17.47
C SER A 423 38.62 -15.63 17.97
N SER A 424 38.40 -16.63 17.11
CA SER A 424 38.43 -18.07 17.50
C SER A 424 39.81 -18.71 17.42
N VAL A 425 40.84 -18.03 16.92
CA VAL A 425 42.21 -18.58 16.71
C VAL A 425 43.26 -17.78 17.44
N LYS A 426 44.33 -18.43 17.89
CA LYS A 426 45.37 -17.80 18.74
C LYS A 426 46.42 -17.02 17.96
N GLU A 427 46.90 -17.59 16.85
CA GLU A 427 47.93 -16.95 16.03
C GLU A 427 47.42 -16.71 14.63
N ILE A 428 47.51 -15.46 14.16
CA ILE A 428 47.11 -15.02 12.82
C ILE A 428 48.42 -14.61 12.11
N PRO A 429 48.76 -15.26 10.97
CA PRO A 429 49.89 -14.84 10.15
C PRO A 429 49.73 -13.39 9.66
N ILE A 430 50.86 -12.67 9.53
CA ILE A 430 50.87 -11.23 9.19
C ILE A 430 50.21 -10.97 7.82
N ASP A 431 50.41 -11.86 6.86
CA ASP A 431 49.79 -11.82 5.51
C ASP A 431 48.24 -11.94 5.58
N ILE A 432 47.73 -12.84 6.42
CA ILE A 432 46.30 -13.01 6.69
C ILE A 432 45.75 -11.75 7.40
N GLU A 433 46.43 -11.25 8.43
CA GLU A 433 45.99 -10.07 9.17
C GLU A 433 45.87 -8.82 8.26
N GLN A 434 46.87 -8.62 7.39
CA GLN A 434 46.85 -7.52 6.42
C GLN A 434 45.70 -7.63 5.44
N LYS A 435 45.45 -8.83 4.91
CA LYS A 435 44.33 -9.10 3.99
C LYS A 435 42.98 -8.91 4.68
N THR A 436 42.85 -9.38 5.92
CA THR A 436 41.63 -9.19 6.74
C THR A 436 41.31 -7.69 6.86
N ALA A 437 42.32 -6.87 7.23
CA ALA A 437 42.12 -5.45 7.39
C ALA A 437 41.64 -4.76 6.09
N VAL A 438 42.15 -5.20 4.93
CA VAL A 438 41.72 -4.69 3.62
C VAL A 438 40.27 -5.11 3.35
N PHE A 439 39.93 -6.38 3.48
CA PHE A 439 38.60 -6.88 3.19
C PHE A 439 37.53 -6.32 4.15
N GLU A 440 37.85 -6.17 5.44
CA GLU A 440 36.95 -5.50 6.38
C GLU A 440 36.74 -4.01 6.04
N GLN A 441 37.77 -3.30 5.52
CA GLN A 441 37.63 -1.93 5.02
C GLN A 441 36.77 -1.84 3.77
N GLU A 442 36.72 -2.92 2.98
CA GLU A 442 35.84 -3.05 1.80
C GLU A 442 34.41 -3.48 2.18
N GLY A 443 34.11 -3.62 3.47
CA GLY A 443 32.77 -4.00 3.95
C GLY A 443 32.47 -5.50 3.87
N LYS A 444 33.48 -6.34 3.69
CA LYS A 444 33.33 -7.80 3.61
C LYS A 444 33.39 -8.43 5.00
N THR A 445 32.62 -9.49 5.18
CA THR A 445 32.71 -10.36 6.37
C THR A 445 33.82 -11.39 6.14
N VAL A 446 34.79 -11.45 7.03
CA VAL A 446 35.91 -12.39 6.94
C VAL A 446 35.66 -13.59 7.86
N VAL A 447 35.82 -14.79 7.31
CA VAL A 447 35.78 -16.07 8.02
C VAL A 447 37.14 -16.73 7.90
N TYR A 448 37.70 -17.19 9.04
CA TYR A 448 38.99 -17.87 9.08
C TYR A 448 38.81 -19.38 9.02
N PHE A 449 39.69 -20.01 8.26
CA PHE A 449 39.93 -21.44 8.27
C PHE A 449 41.33 -21.72 8.83
N GLY A 450 41.45 -22.70 9.71
CA GLY A 450 42.75 -23.06 10.26
C GLY A 450 42.70 -24.22 11.25
N THR A 451 43.83 -24.41 11.96
CA THR A 451 43.94 -25.36 13.06
C THR A 451 43.64 -24.65 14.40
N GLU A 452 43.78 -25.36 15.53
CA GLU A 452 43.64 -24.77 16.83
C GLU A 452 44.74 -23.74 17.13
N GLU A 453 45.89 -23.85 16.47
CA GLU A 453 47.07 -23.05 16.75
C GLU A 453 47.21 -21.87 15.80
N MET A 454 46.93 -22.05 14.49
CA MET A 454 47.21 -21.07 13.45
C MET A 454 46.12 -21.01 12.38
N VAL A 455 45.86 -19.81 11.87
CA VAL A 455 45.04 -19.57 10.68
C VAL A 455 45.80 -20.02 9.43
N LEU A 456 45.17 -20.76 8.56
CA LEU A 456 45.71 -21.24 7.29
C LEU A 456 45.20 -20.47 6.10
N GLY A 457 43.97 -19.95 6.20
CA GLY A 457 43.35 -19.15 5.14
C GLY A 457 42.16 -18.34 5.65
N LEU A 458 41.69 -17.45 4.82
CA LEU A 458 40.49 -16.65 5.04
C LEU A 458 39.59 -16.67 3.81
N ILE A 459 38.28 -16.50 4.05
CA ILE A 459 37.24 -16.37 3.05
C ILE A 459 36.53 -15.05 3.31
N ALA A 460 36.50 -14.17 2.32
CA ALA A 460 35.81 -12.90 2.38
C ALA A 460 34.44 -13.02 1.69
N ILE A 461 33.40 -12.69 2.40
CA ILE A 461 32.02 -12.84 2.00
C ILE A 461 31.33 -11.48 2.04
N GLN A 462 30.58 -11.14 1.02
CA GLN A 462 29.84 -9.89 0.96
C GLN A 462 28.38 -10.12 0.58
N ASP A 463 27.50 -9.41 1.24
CA ASP A 463 26.11 -9.28 0.82
C ASP A 463 25.99 -8.04 -0.06
N VAL A 464 25.76 -8.26 -1.36
CA VAL A 464 25.90 -7.24 -2.41
C VAL A 464 24.68 -6.31 -2.42
N PRO A 465 24.89 -4.97 -2.48
CA PRO A 465 23.80 -4.02 -2.69
C PRO A 465 23.02 -4.31 -3.98
N LYS A 466 21.70 -4.12 -3.94
CA LYS A 466 20.84 -4.20 -5.14
C LYS A 466 20.99 -2.93 -5.97
N ASP A 467 20.96 -3.04 -7.31
CA ASP A 467 20.92 -1.86 -8.21
C ASP A 467 19.72 -0.96 -7.88
N SER A 468 18.57 -1.55 -7.55
CA SER A 468 17.36 -0.82 -7.15
C SER A 468 17.57 0.00 -5.87
N SER A 469 18.46 -0.42 -4.97
CA SER A 469 18.80 0.30 -3.74
C SER A 469 19.64 1.55 -4.05
N VAL A 470 20.59 1.44 -4.96
CA VAL A 470 21.42 2.59 -5.42
C VAL A 470 20.52 3.66 -6.02
N GLU A 471 19.60 3.27 -6.92
CA GLU A 471 18.66 4.19 -7.56
C GLU A 471 17.71 4.83 -6.55
N ALA A 472 17.18 4.05 -5.59
CA ALA A 472 16.26 4.55 -4.59
C ALA A 472 16.94 5.54 -3.62
N VAL A 473 18.12 5.21 -3.10
CA VAL A 473 18.88 6.12 -2.22
C VAL A 473 19.21 7.42 -2.93
N LYS A 474 19.70 7.34 -4.16
CA LYS A 474 19.96 8.53 -5.00
C LYS A 474 18.72 9.41 -5.15
N TYR A 475 17.58 8.79 -5.46
CA TYR A 475 16.31 9.52 -5.56
C TYR A 475 15.92 10.24 -4.27
N PHE A 476 15.99 9.58 -3.10
CA PHE A 476 15.61 10.21 -1.83
C PHE A 476 16.54 11.37 -1.47
N LYS A 477 17.83 11.24 -1.73
CA LYS A 477 18.79 12.35 -1.57
C LYS A 477 18.48 13.55 -2.47
N GLU A 478 18.13 13.31 -3.74
CA GLU A 478 17.69 14.37 -4.66
C GLU A 478 16.43 15.08 -4.16
N GLN A 479 15.55 14.36 -3.46
CA GLN A 479 14.36 14.92 -2.80
C GLN A 479 14.69 15.60 -1.46
N LYS A 480 15.94 15.60 -0.99
CA LYS A 480 16.40 16.11 0.32
C LYS A 480 15.78 15.36 1.50
N ILE A 481 15.49 14.08 1.32
CA ILE A 481 15.01 13.18 2.35
C ILE A 481 16.24 12.50 2.94
N HIS A 482 16.38 12.56 4.26
CA HIS A 482 17.51 11.97 4.96
C HIS A 482 17.47 10.45 4.90
N THR A 483 18.60 9.82 4.55
CA THR A 483 18.68 8.35 4.39
C THR A 483 19.50 7.75 5.51
N VAL A 484 18.94 6.74 6.20
CA VAL A 484 19.57 6.06 7.32
C VAL A 484 19.63 4.57 7.03
N MET A 485 20.75 3.92 7.28
CA MET A 485 20.86 2.46 7.32
C MET A 485 21.01 1.98 8.75
N ILE A 486 20.20 1.01 9.16
CA ILE A 486 20.24 0.37 10.49
C ILE A 486 20.65 -1.09 10.28
N THR A 487 21.74 -1.53 10.93
CA THR A 487 22.25 -2.89 10.75
C THR A 487 22.83 -3.47 12.04
N GLY A 488 22.68 -4.78 12.22
CA GLY A 488 23.38 -5.53 13.28
C GLY A 488 24.86 -5.79 13.01
N ASP A 489 25.33 -5.49 11.80
CA ASP A 489 26.74 -5.65 11.45
C ASP A 489 27.64 -4.65 12.17
N ALA A 490 28.94 -4.94 12.17
CA ALA A 490 29.95 -4.02 12.68
C ALA A 490 29.87 -2.65 11.98
N VAL A 491 30.08 -1.57 12.73
CA VAL A 491 29.99 -0.19 12.24
C VAL A 491 30.81 -0.01 10.96
N ARG A 492 32.04 -0.54 10.89
CA ARG A 492 32.91 -0.41 9.72
C ARG A 492 32.32 -1.05 8.46
N THR A 493 31.75 -2.26 8.58
CA THR A 493 31.08 -2.96 7.46
C THR A 493 29.85 -2.19 7.00
N GLY A 494 29.06 -1.69 7.94
CA GLY A 494 27.92 -0.83 7.65
C GLY A 494 28.32 0.47 6.93
N GLU A 495 29.35 1.17 7.42
CA GLU A 495 29.85 2.42 6.81
C GLU A 495 30.37 2.20 5.38
N ALA A 496 31.04 1.07 5.12
CA ALA A 496 31.52 0.75 3.76
C ALA A 496 30.35 0.62 2.78
N ILE A 497 29.32 -0.17 3.13
CA ILE A 497 28.11 -0.36 2.31
C ILE A 497 27.32 0.96 2.22
N GLY A 498 27.17 1.68 3.32
CA GLY A 498 26.51 2.98 3.34
C GLY A 498 27.16 4.02 2.41
N LYS A 499 28.50 4.03 2.37
CA LYS A 499 29.28 4.87 1.46
C LYS A 499 29.09 4.47 -0.01
N GLU A 500 29.08 3.18 -0.30
CA GLU A 500 28.82 2.64 -1.65
C GLU A 500 27.43 3.04 -2.15
N LEU A 501 26.40 2.90 -1.31
CA LEU A 501 25.03 3.29 -1.61
C LEU A 501 24.81 4.82 -1.56
N GLY A 502 25.72 5.57 -0.94
CA GLY A 502 25.58 7.00 -0.73
C GLY A 502 24.60 7.39 0.39
N ILE A 503 24.38 6.54 1.39
CA ILE A 503 23.52 6.79 2.55
C ILE A 503 24.11 7.89 3.44
N ASP A 504 23.24 8.74 4.03
CA ASP A 504 23.68 9.89 4.82
C ASP A 504 24.14 9.49 6.23
N GLN A 505 23.48 8.51 6.86
CA GLN A 505 23.79 8.05 8.22
C GLN A 505 23.73 6.53 8.32
N VAL A 506 24.67 5.95 9.06
CA VAL A 506 24.73 4.51 9.33
C VAL A 506 24.73 4.26 10.84
N LYS A 507 23.86 3.39 11.31
CA LYS A 507 23.79 2.88 12.67
C LYS A 507 24.16 1.39 12.64
N GLY A 508 25.37 1.04 13.03
CA GLY A 508 25.87 -0.35 13.09
C GLY A 508 25.88 -0.90 14.51
N ASN A 509 26.11 -2.22 14.64
CA ASN A 509 26.05 -2.99 15.90
C ASN A 509 24.69 -2.89 16.63
N VAL A 510 23.60 -2.72 15.90
CA VAL A 510 22.26 -2.53 16.47
C VAL A 510 21.60 -3.87 16.73
N MET A 511 21.19 -4.10 18.00
CA MET A 511 20.40 -5.29 18.34
C MET A 511 18.95 -5.15 17.85
N PRO A 512 18.25 -6.27 17.57
CA PRO A 512 16.86 -6.20 17.06
C PRO A 512 15.92 -5.32 17.90
N GLU A 513 15.98 -5.41 19.21
CA GLU A 513 15.16 -4.64 20.15
C GLU A 513 15.49 -3.14 20.16
N GLU A 514 16.71 -2.75 19.78
CA GLU A 514 17.16 -1.36 19.75
C GLU A 514 16.73 -0.62 18.48
N LYS A 515 16.31 -1.34 17.42
CA LYS A 515 15.91 -0.71 16.16
C LYS A 515 14.72 0.25 16.33
N ALA A 516 13.76 -0.09 17.18
CA ALA A 516 12.62 0.77 17.49
C ALA A 516 13.02 2.04 18.25
N ASP A 517 13.99 1.93 19.16
CA ASP A 517 14.51 3.08 19.92
C ASP A 517 15.23 4.06 18.99
N ILE A 518 16.00 3.55 18.02
CA ILE A 518 16.66 4.38 17.00
C ILE A 518 15.63 5.14 16.16
N ILE A 519 14.52 4.49 15.73
CA ILE A 519 13.45 5.17 15.01
C ILE A 519 12.84 6.28 15.89
N THR A 520 12.66 6.01 17.18
CA THR A 520 12.14 7.01 18.14
C THR A 520 13.09 8.20 18.30
N GLU A 521 14.41 7.94 18.40
CA GLU A 521 15.45 8.98 18.44
C GLU A 521 15.43 9.83 17.16
N LEU A 522 15.35 9.19 15.98
CA LEU A 522 15.31 9.89 14.70
C LEU A 522 14.06 10.78 14.55
N LYS A 523 12.94 10.42 15.16
CA LYS A 523 11.70 11.23 15.14
C LYS A 523 11.83 12.57 15.88
N GLU A 524 12.84 12.76 16.70
CA GLU A 524 13.11 14.07 17.31
C GLU A 524 13.58 15.09 16.27
N ASP A 525 14.35 14.65 15.27
CA ASP A 525 14.89 15.49 14.21
C ASP A 525 14.05 15.45 12.91
N TYR A 526 13.40 14.31 12.63
CA TYR A 526 12.65 14.02 11.42
C TYR A 526 11.20 13.61 11.77
N PRO A 527 10.22 14.53 11.71
CA PRO A 527 8.86 14.28 12.16
C PRO A 527 8.15 13.12 11.45
N ILE A 528 8.43 12.88 10.16
CA ILE A 528 7.80 11.80 9.38
C ILE A 528 8.89 10.86 8.84
N ILE A 529 8.90 9.63 9.35
CA ILE A 529 9.91 8.62 9.00
C ILE A 529 9.22 7.38 8.42
N ALA A 530 9.76 6.89 7.30
CA ALA A 530 9.48 5.54 6.82
C ALA A 530 10.59 4.57 7.24
N MET A 531 10.23 3.35 7.64
CA MET A 531 11.16 2.23 7.88
C MET A 531 10.88 1.11 6.89
N LEU A 532 11.93 0.63 6.23
CA LEU A 532 11.86 -0.53 5.34
C LEU A 532 12.67 -1.69 5.93
N GLY A 533 12.06 -2.88 5.97
CA GLY A 533 12.68 -4.09 6.52
C GLY A 533 12.01 -5.35 5.99
N ASP A 534 12.67 -6.50 6.15
CA ASP A 534 12.19 -7.80 5.68
C ASP A 534 11.99 -8.85 6.79
N GLY A 535 12.56 -8.60 7.96
CA GLY A 535 12.68 -9.59 9.03
C GLY A 535 11.74 -9.39 10.21
N VAL A 536 11.60 -10.46 11.00
CA VAL A 536 10.94 -10.42 12.33
C VAL A 536 11.60 -9.38 13.24
N ASN A 537 12.91 -9.22 13.10
CA ASN A 537 13.73 -8.30 13.87
C ASN A 537 13.40 -6.82 13.59
N ASP A 538 12.78 -6.53 12.46
CA ASP A 538 12.39 -5.18 12.04
C ASP A 538 10.97 -4.81 12.48
N ALA A 539 10.15 -5.80 12.84
CA ALA A 539 8.74 -5.60 13.18
C ALA A 539 8.50 -4.48 14.22
N PRO A 540 9.26 -4.37 15.31
CA PRO A 540 9.10 -3.26 16.25
C PRO A 540 9.42 -1.89 15.63
N ALA A 541 10.43 -1.80 14.77
CA ALA A 541 10.83 -0.56 14.09
C ALA A 541 9.80 -0.16 13.01
N LEU A 542 9.26 -1.15 12.26
CA LEU A 542 8.18 -0.93 11.29
C LEU A 542 6.94 -0.30 11.96
N VAL A 543 6.51 -0.85 13.12
CA VAL A 543 5.36 -0.33 13.88
C VAL A 543 5.63 1.05 14.47
N THR A 544 6.88 1.34 14.88
CA THR A 544 7.26 2.61 15.52
C THR A 544 7.37 3.75 14.50
N SER A 545 7.68 3.44 13.24
CA SER A 545 7.76 4.44 12.16
C SER A 545 6.39 5.03 11.81
N ASP A 546 6.35 6.12 11.03
CA ASP A 546 5.11 6.71 10.52
C ASP A 546 4.58 5.96 9.29
N VAL A 547 5.47 5.25 8.60
CA VAL A 547 5.14 4.32 7.51
C VAL A 547 6.11 3.13 7.57
N GLY A 548 5.63 2.01 8.08
CA GLY A 548 6.35 0.74 8.04
C GLY A 548 6.13 0.03 6.71
N VAL A 549 7.22 -0.32 6.02
CA VAL A 549 7.18 -0.97 4.70
C VAL A 549 7.89 -2.31 4.77
N ALA A 550 7.15 -3.39 4.56
CA ALA A 550 7.72 -4.73 4.47
C ALA A 550 8.13 -5.07 3.03
N MET A 551 9.19 -5.86 2.91
CA MET A 551 9.59 -6.47 1.65
C MET A 551 8.74 -7.73 1.40
N GLY A 552 8.34 -8.00 0.16
CA GLY A 552 7.41 -9.07 -0.18
C GLY A 552 7.97 -10.49 0.02
N GLU A 553 9.28 -10.65 -0.07
CA GLU A 553 10.00 -11.88 0.28
C GLU A 553 10.40 -11.92 1.78
N GLY A 554 9.92 -10.95 2.55
CA GLY A 554 10.15 -10.86 3.99
C GLY A 554 9.30 -11.87 4.77
N THR A 555 9.47 -11.85 6.09
CA THR A 555 8.73 -12.75 6.98
C THR A 555 7.25 -12.37 7.07
N ASP A 556 6.40 -13.35 7.29
CA ASP A 556 4.96 -13.15 7.49
C ASP A 556 4.66 -12.12 8.59
N ILE A 557 5.46 -12.11 9.66
CA ILE A 557 5.31 -11.16 10.78
C ILE A 557 5.59 -9.72 10.32
N ALA A 558 6.63 -9.50 9.51
CA ALA A 558 6.92 -8.17 8.98
C ALA A 558 5.78 -7.66 8.09
N ILE A 559 5.25 -8.54 7.23
CA ILE A 559 4.10 -8.22 6.35
C ILE A 559 2.85 -7.89 7.18
N ASP A 560 2.57 -8.66 8.23
CA ASP A 560 1.37 -8.47 9.05
C ASP A 560 1.37 -7.15 9.82
N VAL A 561 2.53 -6.66 10.26
CA VAL A 561 2.63 -5.41 11.04
C VAL A 561 2.83 -4.17 10.18
N ALA A 562 3.39 -4.31 8.98
CA ALA A 562 3.69 -3.19 8.10
C ALA A 562 2.44 -2.46 7.61
N ASP A 563 2.58 -1.17 7.30
CA ASP A 563 1.54 -0.31 6.74
C ASP A 563 1.48 -0.41 5.21
N ALA A 564 2.58 -0.83 4.60
CA ALA A 564 2.70 -1.10 3.18
C ALA A 564 3.60 -2.31 2.91
N VAL A 565 3.38 -2.97 1.78
CA VAL A 565 4.18 -4.12 1.33
C VAL A 565 4.63 -3.90 -0.10
N LEU A 566 5.94 -4.05 -0.34
CA LEU A 566 6.52 -4.13 -1.68
C LEU A 566 6.57 -5.60 -2.08
N MET A 567 5.68 -6.06 -2.94
CA MET A 567 5.56 -7.48 -3.33
C MET A 567 6.81 -8.04 -4.01
N LYS A 568 7.66 -7.19 -4.55
CA LYS A 568 9.03 -7.49 -4.95
C LYS A 568 10.01 -6.69 -4.12
N ASN A 569 11.16 -7.27 -3.88
CA ASN A 569 12.27 -6.64 -3.18
C ASN A 569 12.98 -5.60 -4.05
N ASP A 570 12.20 -4.71 -4.68
CA ASP A 570 12.64 -3.63 -5.58
C ASP A 570 12.32 -2.26 -5.00
N LEU A 571 13.34 -1.57 -4.50
CA LEU A 571 13.19 -0.27 -3.85
C LEU A 571 12.84 0.87 -4.82
N THR A 572 12.97 0.67 -6.15
CA THR A 572 12.49 1.66 -7.14
C THR A 572 10.97 1.81 -7.07
N LYS A 573 10.24 0.75 -6.65
CA LYS A 573 8.80 0.80 -6.40
C LYS A 573 8.47 1.75 -5.23
N PHE A 574 9.31 1.78 -4.20
CA PHE A 574 9.13 2.72 -3.09
C PHE A 574 9.40 4.17 -3.51
N SER A 575 10.43 4.41 -4.31
CA SER A 575 10.68 5.73 -4.93
C SER A 575 9.50 6.19 -5.80
N TYR A 576 8.94 5.30 -6.61
CA TYR A 576 7.73 5.56 -7.40
C TYR A 576 6.54 5.90 -6.50
N THR A 577 6.37 5.17 -5.41
CA THR A 577 5.30 5.40 -4.42
C THR A 577 5.37 6.79 -3.83
N HIS A 578 6.56 7.24 -3.43
CA HIS A 578 6.77 8.60 -2.94
C HIS A 578 6.45 9.67 -4.01
N LYS A 579 6.88 9.46 -5.28
CA LYS A 579 6.50 10.36 -6.40
C LYS A 579 4.99 10.46 -6.55
N LEU A 580 4.28 9.33 -6.47
CA LEU A 580 2.82 9.30 -6.58
C LEU A 580 2.13 9.95 -5.38
N ALA A 581 2.64 9.76 -4.15
CA ALA A 581 2.15 10.40 -2.94
C ALA A 581 2.25 11.93 -3.02
N LYS A 582 3.38 12.48 -3.48
CA LYS A 582 3.54 13.92 -3.74
C LYS A 582 2.55 14.43 -4.78
N ARG A 583 2.32 13.66 -5.84
CA ARG A 583 1.34 14.02 -6.88
C ARG A 583 -0.09 13.97 -6.34
N LEU A 584 -0.44 12.97 -5.52
CA LEU A 584 -1.71 12.89 -4.81
C LEU A 584 -1.94 14.16 -3.99
N ARG A 585 -1.00 14.52 -3.13
CA ARG A 585 -1.06 15.75 -2.32
C ARG A 585 -1.32 16.99 -3.19
N THR A 586 -0.58 17.13 -4.29
CA THR A 586 -0.75 18.25 -5.21
C THR A 586 -2.16 18.30 -5.81
N ILE A 587 -2.71 17.15 -6.25
CA ILE A 587 -4.06 17.06 -6.82
C ILE A 587 -5.11 17.38 -5.75
N VAL A 588 -4.97 16.88 -4.53
CA VAL A 588 -5.89 17.17 -3.42
C VAL A 588 -5.90 18.68 -3.12
N PHE A 589 -4.74 19.33 -3.05
CA PHE A 589 -4.68 20.79 -2.87
C PHE A 589 -5.29 21.57 -4.04
N GLN A 590 -5.06 21.14 -5.29
CA GLN A 590 -5.72 21.74 -6.46
C GLN A 590 -7.23 21.62 -6.36
N ASN A 591 -7.75 20.47 -5.97
CA ASN A 591 -9.17 20.19 -5.80
C ASN A 591 -9.79 21.08 -4.70
N ILE A 592 -9.15 21.17 -3.53
CA ILE A 592 -9.61 22.02 -2.42
C ILE A 592 -9.65 23.49 -2.86
N PHE A 593 -8.58 23.99 -3.48
CA PHE A 593 -8.54 25.37 -3.95
C PHE A 593 -9.63 25.66 -4.99
N PHE A 594 -9.79 24.76 -5.96
CA PHE A 594 -10.81 24.88 -7.00
C PHE A 594 -12.23 24.85 -6.42
N ALA A 595 -12.54 23.94 -5.50
CA ALA A 595 -13.83 23.85 -4.84
C ALA A 595 -14.16 25.16 -4.08
N LEU A 596 -13.22 25.67 -3.29
CA LEU A 596 -13.41 26.94 -2.55
C LEU A 596 -13.56 28.14 -3.49
N PHE A 597 -12.80 28.18 -4.58
CA PHE A 597 -12.91 29.22 -5.60
C PHE A 597 -14.30 29.24 -6.24
N VAL A 598 -14.84 28.07 -6.61
CA VAL A 598 -16.18 27.97 -7.21
C VAL A 598 -17.26 28.42 -6.24
N VAL A 599 -17.19 28.02 -4.97
CA VAL A 599 -18.15 28.47 -3.94
C VAL A 599 -18.12 30.01 -3.83
N LEU A 600 -16.94 30.62 -3.69
CA LEU A 600 -16.79 32.06 -3.59
C LEU A 600 -17.31 32.76 -4.85
N PHE A 601 -16.99 32.24 -6.03
CA PHE A 601 -17.45 32.78 -7.30
C PHE A 601 -18.98 32.75 -7.39
N LEU A 602 -19.63 31.62 -7.07
CA LEU A 602 -21.07 31.48 -7.10
C LEU A 602 -21.77 32.46 -6.12
N VAL A 603 -21.24 32.61 -4.92
CA VAL A 603 -21.78 33.55 -3.92
C VAL A 603 -21.70 34.99 -4.43
N ILE A 604 -20.57 35.42 -4.98
CA ILE A 604 -20.39 36.76 -5.53
C ILE A 604 -21.35 37.03 -6.69
N VAL A 605 -21.45 36.08 -7.65
CA VAL A 605 -22.37 36.23 -8.80
C VAL A 605 -23.83 36.23 -8.35
N ASN A 606 -24.20 35.43 -7.34
CA ASN A 606 -25.54 35.45 -6.76
C ASN A 606 -25.89 36.85 -6.16
N MET A 607 -24.94 37.52 -5.51
CA MET A 607 -25.15 38.85 -4.96
C MET A 607 -25.42 39.92 -6.05
N THR A 608 -24.85 39.77 -7.24
CA THR A 608 -25.11 40.68 -8.37
C THR A 608 -26.48 40.47 -9.04
N GLY A 609 -27.20 39.39 -8.71
CA GLY A 609 -28.48 39.05 -9.32
C GLY A 609 -28.39 38.41 -10.69
N SER A 610 -27.19 38.07 -11.14
CA SER A 610 -26.94 37.45 -12.45
C SER A 610 -27.02 35.92 -12.43
N MET A 611 -27.35 35.33 -11.28
CA MET A 611 -27.40 33.86 -11.06
C MET A 611 -28.85 33.38 -10.88
N ASN A 612 -29.24 32.33 -11.61
CA ASN A 612 -30.47 31.59 -11.35
C ASN A 612 -30.14 30.20 -10.73
N MET A 613 -31.15 29.54 -10.15
CA MET A 613 -30.95 28.25 -9.47
C MET A 613 -30.39 27.17 -10.42
N THR A 614 -30.89 27.13 -11.66
CA THR A 614 -30.43 26.16 -12.67
C THR A 614 -28.95 26.33 -12.97
N LEU A 615 -28.48 27.56 -13.21
CA LEU A 615 -27.06 27.80 -13.48
C LEU A 615 -26.20 27.52 -12.25
N ALA A 616 -26.70 27.90 -11.07
CA ALA A 616 -25.99 27.63 -9.81
C ALA A 616 -25.73 26.13 -9.59
N VAL A 617 -26.76 25.26 -9.81
CA VAL A 617 -26.59 23.82 -9.64
C VAL A 617 -25.70 23.22 -10.72
N ILE A 618 -25.81 23.66 -11.98
CA ILE A 618 -24.96 23.17 -13.07
C ILE A 618 -23.48 23.49 -12.79
N VAL A 619 -23.16 24.71 -12.37
CA VAL A 619 -21.78 25.10 -12.07
C VAL A 619 -21.29 24.38 -10.82
N HIS A 620 -22.13 24.28 -9.79
CA HIS A 620 -21.80 23.60 -8.54
C HIS A 620 -21.50 22.10 -8.77
N GLU A 621 -22.44 21.35 -9.36
CA GLU A 621 -22.26 19.91 -9.64
C GLU A 621 -21.20 19.65 -10.73
N GLY A 622 -21.10 20.53 -11.71
CA GLY A 622 -20.02 20.51 -12.69
C GLY A 622 -18.64 20.62 -12.03
N SER A 623 -18.52 21.45 -10.98
CA SER A 623 -17.27 21.55 -10.21
C SER A 623 -16.93 20.27 -9.45
N THR A 624 -17.92 19.58 -8.89
CA THR A 624 -17.78 18.28 -8.23
C THR A 624 -17.24 17.24 -9.20
N LEU A 625 -17.79 17.14 -10.39
CA LEU A 625 -17.30 16.25 -11.46
C LEU A 625 -15.86 16.58 -11.87
N VAL A 626 -15.50 17.85 -12.01
CA VAL A 626 -14.12 18.26 -12.35
C VAL A 626 -13.15 17.81 -11.27
N VAL A 627 -13.49 17.97 -9.99
CA VAL A 627 -12.68 17.52 -8.85
C VAL A 627 -12.45 16.00 -8.89
N ILE A 628 -13.51 15.23 -9.10
CA ILE A 628 -13.43 13.75 -9.21
C ILE A 628 -12.54 13.36 -10.40
N LEU A 629 -12.78 13.91 -11.59
CA LEU A 629 -12.00 13.63 -12.79
C LEU A 629 -10.52 14.00 -12.62
N ASN A 630 -10.21 15.08 -11.89
CA ASN A 630 -8.84 15.42 -11.56
C ASN A 630 -8.19 14.36 -10.64
N GLY A 631 -8.92 13.82 -9.67
CA GLY A 631 -8.48 12.71 -8.82
C GLY A 631 -8.20 11.43 -9.61
N LEU A 632 -9.08 11.06 -10.55
CA LEU A 632 -8.93 9.87 -11.39
C LEU A 632 -7.67 9.88 -12.28
N ARG A 633 -7.02 11.03 -12.48
CA ARG A 633 -5.72 11.10 -13.19
C ARG A 633 -4.62 10.30 -12.52
N LEU A 634 -4.77 10.00 -11.22
CA LEU A 634 -3.81 9.20 -10.46
C LEU A 634 -3.84 7.71 -10.85
N LEU A 635 -4.91 7.22 -11.47
CA LEU A 635 -4.94 5.86 -12.05
C LEU A 635 -3.83 5.63 -13.10
N LYS A 636 -3.41 6.68 -13.82
CA LYS A 636 -2.32 6.61 -14.81
C LYS A 636 -0.92 6.80 -14.23
N GLY A 637 -0.81 7.31 -13.01
CA GLY A 637 0.46 7.58 -12.35
C GLY A 637 1.34 8.67 -13.00
N PRO A 638 2.51 8.95 -12.43
CA PRO A 638 3.56 9.74 -13.08
C PRO A 638 4.09 9.02 -14.33
N LYS A 639 4.51 9.79 -15.34
CA LYS A 639 5.25 9.19 -16.48
C LYS A 639 6.57 8.64 -15.93
N GLU A 640 6.85 7.37 -16.20
CA GLU A 640 8.20 6.84 -16.06
C GLU A 640 9.05 7.55 -17.10
N GLU A 641 10.11 8.22 -16.67
CA GLU A 641 11.19 8.59 -17.55
C GLU A 641 11.87 7.28 -17.95
N ILE A 642 11.50 6.76 -19.11
CA ILE A 642 12.25 5.71 -19.76
C ILE A 642 13.57 6.37 -20.14
N GLU A 643 14.58 6.28 -19.27
CA GLU A 643 15.96 6.41 -19.72
C GLU A 643 16.18 5.25 -20.72
N THR A 644 16.03 5.58 -22.00
CA THR A 644 16.55 4.75 -23.07
C THR A 644 18.06 4.62 -22.81
N LYS A 645 18.45 3.54 -22.12
CA LYS A 645 19.82 3.04 -22.23
C LYS A 645 19.98 2.59 -23.68
N THR A 646 20.31 3.55 -24.55
CA THR A 646 20.89 3.28 -25.84
C THR A 646 22.35 2.91 -25.61
N SER A 647 22.62 1.64 -25.89
CA SER A 647 23.92 0.95 -26.15
C SER A 647 24.94 0.91 -25.05
#